data_f7223649afe16e9538f5ed08a6886c43
#
_entry.id   f7223649afe16e9538f5ed08a6886c43
#
_cell.length_a   1.000
_cell.length_b   1.000
_cell.length_c   1.000
_cell.angle_alpha   90.00
_cell.angle_beta   90.00
_cell.angle_gamma   90.00
#
_symmetry.space_group_name_H-M   'P 1'
#
loop_
_entity.id
_entity.type
_entity.pdbx_description
1 polymer ?
#
loop_
_entity_poly.entity_id
_entity_poly.type
_entity_poly.pdbx_seq_one_letter_code
_entity_poly.pdbx_strand_id
1 'polypeptide(L)'
;MQRVVMRLLISVVLCMMLAASLLLLLEQLSPRVLALMPLDGATEVYPGLPIAVGFSRDMAPETIGPATIALSEEAGAPVAAAITYDAAQRSARLVPQAPLRAGATYRIAVGAGSRPESVLGLALRQPAEGRFTVAATPTLAEVPGAPVLVAVGPKNPFGPYYAEILRAEGLNLFSVVATQDLTPERLARTALVLMTEAPDEALAARLSDWVQDGGNLIAIRPEGAWLPLFGLAPAGNPLGEEGSAGRYLQVDAQAPAVRGIVHRAMQFHGPATRYATQDAAILARLSTGAEALPWPAVSLHRAGQGQAAAFAFDLATSVVRLRQGNPAFAGQERDGLPPRRPNDLFFPDYLDLSRVAIPQADEQQRLLANLIVTMSAERLPLPRVWYLPDERRAALIMAGDDHATRRGTLDSYKRLVAESPLDCRPEAWDCARATSYVTPATRLGSDDARSYAALGFETGIHADTGCRDVDGATLGLALSRQVGGIGEKLGLPPQETHRLHCVTWNGWADTAKIERAAGIRLDLGYYYWPGSWIRRRPGFMNGSGFPMRFADFDGRVLDIYQAASHLVNENGVDQRTGIATMLDRALGPEQFFGAFGTHYDYTDGYFDHLVAAARERGVAMISAAQMLRWLDRREATRFEALAWNGHDLTFRVQLEDGPERVTGMLPVSALSHRLAAITRGGQRVHFRTETIKGIDYAMFDLEAGRYAVLYDEKTSAMPLPARLR
;
A
#
# COMPACT_ATOMS: atom_id res chain seq x y z
N MET A 1 0.73 31.47 -77.78
CA MET A 1 -0.04 31.82 -76.56
C MET A 1 -0.24 30.62 -75.62
N GLN A 2 -0.80 29.49 -76.10
CA GLN A 2 -1.09 28.30 -75.26
C GLN A 2 0.14 27.72 -74.51
N ARG A 3 1.32 27.62 -75.12
CA ARG A 3 2.53 27.11 -74.48
C ARG A 3 3.07 28.02 -73.34
N VAL A 4 2.84 29.34 -73.46
CA VAL A 4 3.25 30.30 -72.39
C VAL A 4 2.30 30.23 -71.21
N VAL A 5 0.98 30.14 -71.47
CA VAL A 5 -0.05 29.95 -70.43
C VAL A 5 0.14 28.62 -69.68
N MET A 6 0.46 27.53 -70.40
CA MET A 6 0.74 26.20 -69.77
C MET A 6 1.98 26.24 -68.85
N ARG A 7 3.07 26.91 -69.31
CA ARG A 7 4.28 27.07 -68.47
C ARG A 7 4.02 27.91 -67.22
N LEU A 8 3.21 28.98 -67.36
CA LEU A 8 2.79 29.79 -66.22
C LEU A 8 1.96 28.98 -65.18
N LEU A 9 0.99 28.19 -65.67
CA LEU A 9 0.17 27.31 -64.86
C LEU A 9 1.01 26.25 -64.11
N ILE A 10 1.96 25.63 -64.84
CA ILE A 10 2.86 24.63 -64.21
C ILE A 10 3.75 25.30 -63.15
N SER A 11 4.28 26.52 -63.38
CA SER A 11 5.08 27.23 -62.42
C SER A 11 4.25 27.61 -61.16
N VAL A 12 3.01 28.07 -61.34
CA VAL A 12 2.11 28.38 -60.20
C VAL A 12 1.78 27.14 -59.38
N VAL A 13 1.48 26.01 -60.01
CA VAL A 13 1.21 24.74 -59.32
C VAL A 13 2.45 24.24 -58.57
N LEU A 14 3.64 24.35 -59.19
CA LEU A 14 4.91 23.98 -58.52
C LEU A 14 5.21 24.86 -57.32
N CYS A 15 5.01 26.18 -57.44
CA CYS A 15 5.15 27.11 -56.31
C CYS A 15 4.16 26.82 -55.20
N MET A 16 2.90 26.49 -55.52
CA MET A 16 1.90 26.09 -54.52
C MET A 16 2.28 24.79 -53.82
N MET A 17 2.76 23.78 -54.57
CA MET A 17 3.24 22.54 -53.97
C MET A 17 4.47 22.73 -53.07
N LEU A 18 5.41 23.56 -53.50
CA LEU A 18 6.58 23.91 -52.68
C LEU A 18 6.16 24.71 -51.44
N ALA A 19 5.25 25.66 -51.55
CA ALA A 19 4.72 26.39 -50.40
C ALA A 19 3.96 25.46 -49.42
N ALA A 20 3.12 24.58 -49.94
CA ALA A 20 2.42 23.56 -49.14
C ALA A 20 3.40 22.60 -48.44
N SER A 21 4.43 22.13 -49.14
CA SER A 21 5.47 21.27 -48.57
C SER A 21 6.27 22.00 -47.50
N LEU A 22 6.60 23.28 -47.68
CA LEU A 22 7.27 24.11 -46.72
C LEU A 22 6.40 24.34 -45.47
N LEU A 23 5.11 24.61 -45.64
CA LEU A 23 4.15 24.78 -44.57
C LEU A 23 4.03 23.49 -43.76
N LEU A 24 3.91 22.33 -44.40
CA LEU A 24 3.89 21.03 -43.73
C LEU A 24 5.20 20.75 -42.96
N LEU A 25 6.34 21.12 -43.56
CA LEU A 25 7.64 20.97 -42.87
C LEU A 25 7.76 21.88 -41.65
N LEU A 26 7.37 23.17 -41.79
CA LEU A 26 7.32 24.10 -40.67
C LEU A 26 6.39 23.63 -39.56
N GLU A 27 5.25 23.09 -39.94
CA GLU A 27 4.31 22.50 -38.98
C GLU A 27 4.87 21.27 -38.25
N GLN A 28 5.62 20.41 -38.93
CA GLN A 28 6.32 19.27 -38.31
C GLN A 28 7.48 19.70 -37.44
N LEU A 29 8.15 20.80 -37.75
CA LEU A 29 9.26 21.37 -37.01
C LEU A 29 8.81 22.18 -35.80
N SER A 30 7.57 22.70 -35.78
CA SER A 30 7.03 23.48 -34.68
C SER A 30 6.98 22.67 -33.36
N PRO A 31 7.36 23.27 -32.23
CA PRO A 31 7.35 22.59 -30.93
C PRO A 31 5.90 22.27 -30.50
N ARG A 32 5.76 21.17 -29.70
CA ARG A 32 4.50 20.77 -29.09
C ARG A 32 4.75 20.48 -27.61
N VAL A 33 3.74 20.63 -26.77
CA VAL A 33 3.74 20.07 -25.43
C VAL A 33 3.53 18.57 -25.55
N LEU A 34 4.42 17.78 -24.97
CA LEU A 34 4.38 16.32 -24.95
C LEU A 34 3.74 15.76 -23.69
N ALA A 35 3.92 16.47 -22.56
CA ALA A 35 3.41 16.06 -21.28
C ALA A 35 3.27 17.24 -20.33
N LEU A 36 2.34 17.14 -19.43
CA LEU A 36 2.19 17.98 -18.25
C LEU A 36 2.40 17.12 -17.01
N MET A 37 3.02 17.70 -16.00
CA MET A 37 3.11 17.12 -14.67
C MET A 37 2.58 18.16 -13.67
N PRO A 38 1.57 17.88 -12.86
CA PRO A 38 0.76 16.65 -12.82
C PRO A 38 0.00 16.37 -14.13
N LEU A 39 -0.40 15.10 -14.35
CA LEU A 39 -1.20 14.68 -15.50
C LEU A 39 -2.53 15.44 -15.51
N ASP A 40 -3.06 15.73 -16.71
CA ASP A 40 -4.39 16.33 -16.84
C ASP A 40 -5.47 15.46 -16.20
N GLY A 41 -6.28 16.08 -15.35
CA GLY A 41 -7.29 15.39 -14.54
C GLY A 41 -6.74 14.70 -13.27
N ALA A 42 -5.45 14.83 -12.97
CA ALA A 42 -4.88 14.23 -11.76
C ALA A 42 -5.58 14.72 -10.49
N THR A 43 -5.96 13.79 -9.65
CA THR A 43 -6.45 14.03 -8.28
C THR A 43 -5.38 13.56 -7.29
N GLU A 44 -5.51 13.94 -6.02
CA GLU A 44 -4.54 13.54 -4.98
C GLU A 44 -3.09 13.94 -5.31
N VAL A 45 -2.90 15.14 -5.88
CA VAL A 45 -1.56 15.69 -6.10
C VAL A 45 -1.00 16.18 -4.77
N TYR A 46 -0.05 15.45 -4.22
CA TYR A 46 0.51 15.77 -2.91
C TYR A 46 1.33 17.06 -2.92
N PRO A 47 1.29 17.87 -1.83
CA PRO A 47 2.09 19.07 -1.72
C PRO A 47 3.58 18.81 -1.94
N GLY A 48 4.24 19.73 -2.62
CA GLY A 48 5.68 19.63 -2.91
C GLY A 48 6.04 18.83 -4.16
N LEU A 49 5.06 18.20 -4.83
CA LEU A 49 5.32 17.58 -6.12
C LEU A 49 5.72 18.62 -7.18
N PRO A 50 6.65 18.28 -8.08
CA PRO A 50 7.04 19.18 -9.15
C PRO A 50 5.89 19.45 -10.13
N ILE A 51 5.78 20.69 -10.59
CA ILE A 51 4.90 21.08 -11.70
C ILE A 51 5.80 21.33 -12.89
N ALA A 52 5.58 20.65 -14.02
CA ALA A 52 6.46 20.73 -15.17
C ALA A 52 5.73 20.58 -16.51
N VAL A 53 6.34 21.12 -17.57
CA VAL A 53 5.86 21.06 -18.96
C VAL A 53 6.98 20.48 -19.82
N GLY A 54 6.74 19.38 -20.50
CA GLY A 54 7.69 18.74 -21.41
C GLY A 54 7.43 19.14 -22.87
N PHE A 55 8.47 19.50 -23.61
CA PHE A 55 8.39 19.93 -25.01
C PHE A 55 9.01 18.91 -25.97
N SER A 56 8.53 18.91 -27.22
CA SER A 56 9.03 18.02 -28.28
C SER A 56 10.38 18.49 -28.87
N ARG A 57 10.77 19.75 -28.64
CA ARG A 57 11.93 20.41 -29.20
C ARG A 57 12.61 21.30 -28.18
N ASP A 58 13.86 21.69 -28.45
CA ASP A 58 14.56 22.67 -27.66
C ASP A 58 13.89 24.05 -27.81
N MET A 59 13.54 24.63 -26.68
CA MET A 59 12.88 25.94 -26.62
C MET A 59 13.92 27.06 -26.41
N ALA A 60 13.62 28.24 -26.90
CA ALA A 60 14.36 29.44 -26.61
C ALA A 60 14.08 29.86 -25.16
N PRO A 61 15.10 29.82 -24.25
CA PRO A 61 14.85 30.00 -22.81
C PRO A 61 14.21 31.36 -22.47
N GLU A 62 14.50 32.41 -23.23
CA GLU A 62 13.95 33.74 -23.06
C GLU A 62 12.45 33.83 -23.36
N THR A 63 11.91 32.86 -24.08
CA THR A 63 10.46 32.77 -24.37
C THR A 63 9.68 31.94 -23.33
N ILE A 64 10.40 31.31 -22.40
CA ILE A 64 9.80 30.49 -21.34
C ILE A 64 9.65 31.37 -20.09
N GLY A 65 8.43 31.69 -19.74
CA GLY A 65 8.16 32.53 -18.57
C GLY A 65 6.66 32.76 -18.33
N PRO A 66 6.32 33.65 -17.38
CA PRO A 66 4.91 33.87 -16.96
C PRO A 66 3.98 34.38 -18.08
N ALA A 67 4.54 34.97 -19.15
CA ALA A 67 3.77 35.39 -20.31
C ALA A 67 3.34 34.23 -21.22
N THR A 68 4.05 33.11 -21.17
CA THR A 68 3.85 31.94 -22.06
C THR A 68 3.39 30.69 -21.32
N ILE A 69 3.66 30.59 -20.01
CA ILE A 69 3.21 29.48 -19.16
C ILE A 69 2.59 30.09 -17.89
N ALA A 70 1.37 29.72 -17.57
CA ALA A 70 0.63 30.23 -16.43
C ALA A 70 0.11 29.10 -15.55
N LEU A 71 0.13 29.33 -14.24
CA LEU A 71 -0.56 28.52 -13.23
C LEU A 71 -1.69 29.38 -12.63
N SER A 72 -2.89 28.86 -12.53
CA SER A 72 -4.03 29.54 -11.93
C SER A 72 -4.90 28.56 -11.15
N GLU A 73 -5.65 29.05 -10.14
CA GLU A 73 -6.77 28.28 -9.61
C GLU A 73 -7.87 28.16 -10.68
N GLU A 74 -8.72 27.15 -10.58
CA GLU A 74 -9.83 26.93 -11.51
C GLU A 74 -10.78 28.13 -11.53
N ALA A 75 -10.98 28.82 -10.41
CA ALA A 75 -11.73 30.07 -10.29
C ALA A 75 -11.09 31.26 -11.02
N GLY A 76 -9.92 31.07 -11.65
CA GLY A 76 -9.24 32.07 -12.47
C GLY A 76 -8.21 32.94 -11.76
N ALA A 77 -8.00 32.79 -10.44
CA ALA A 77 -6.97 33.52 -9.71
C ALA A 77 -5.56 33.07 -10.15
N PRO A 78 -4.66 33.98 -10.63
CA PRO A 78 -3.32 33.61 -11.02
C PRO A 78 -2.47 33.21 -9.80
N VAL A 79 -1.66 32.17 -9.97
CA VAL A 79 -0.70 31.71 -8.96
C VAL A 79 0.70 32.15 -9.38
N ALA A 80 1.34 32.96 -8.55
CA ALA A 80 2.71 33.39 -8.79
C ALA A 80 3.67 32.18 -8.66
N ALA A 81 4.43 31.90 -9.71
CA ALA A 81 5.40 30.82 -9.76
C ALA A 81 6.70 31.27 -10.43
N ALA A 82 7.83 30.79 -9.92
CA ALA A 82 9.09 30.89 -10.63
C ALA A 82 9.12 29.83 -11.73
N ILE A 83 9.47 30.23 -12.95
CA ILE A 83 9.53 29.33 -14.11
C ILE A 83 10.98 29.26 -14.59
N THR A 84 11.49 28.04 -14.69
CA THR A 84 12.84 27.75 -15.18
C THR A 84 12.79 26.75 -16.32
N TYR A 85 13.69 26.88 -17.29
CA TYR A 85 13.80 25.95 -18.41
C TYR A 85 15.06 25.08 -18.31
N ASP A 86 14.91 23.79 -18.44
CA ASP A 86 16.00 22.81 -18.55
C ASP A 86 16.10 22.36 -20.02
N ALA A 87 17.14 22.81 -20.72
CA ALA A 87 17.36 22.45 -22.12
C ALA A 87 17.73 20.97 -22.30
N ALA A 88 18.45 20.37 -21.34
CA ALA A 88 18.83 18.96 -21.43
C ALA A 88 17.60 18.03 -21.38
N GLN A 89 16.61 18.40 -20.59
CA GLN A 89 15.35 17.66 -20.43
C GLN A 89 14.22 18.20 -21.33
N ARG A 90 14.44 19.32 -22.04
CA ARG A 90 13.41 20.03 -22.81
C ARG A 90 12.15 20.30 -21.99
N SER A 91 12.32 20.74 -20.77
CA SER A 91 11.22 20.93 -19.84
C SER A 91 11.26 22.28 -19.15
N ALA A 92 10.07 22.86 -18.93
CA ALA A 92 9.90 24.00 -18.04
C ALA A 92 9.37 23.49 -16.69
N ARG A 93 9.96 24.00 -15.59
CA ARG A 93 9.54 23.73 -14.22
C ARG A 93 8.91 24.97 -13.63
N LEU A 94 7.76 24.79 -12.98
CA LEU A 94 7.04 25.84 -12.27
C LEU A 94 7.15 25.58 -10.77
N VAL A 95 7.65 26.55 -10.02
CA VAL A 95 7.74 26.51 -8.55
C VAL A 95 6.83 27.59 -8.00
N PRO A 96 5.66 27.27 -7.46
CA PRO A 96 4.76 28.23 -6.82
C PRO A 96 5.49 28.97 -5.69
N GLN A 97 5.27 30.29 -5.57
CA GLN A 97 5.89 31.11 -4.52
C GLN A 97 5.26 30.88 -3.14
N ALA A 98 4.05 30.31 -3.10
CA ALA A 98 3.37 29.89 -1.88
C ALA A 98 2.86 28.46 -2.06
N PRO A 99 2.71 27.69 -0.97
CA PRO A 99 2.10 26.36 -1.03
C PRO A 99 0.72 26.41 -1.70
N LEU A 100 0.45 25.45 -2.56
CA LEU A 100 -0.87 25.29 -3.17
C LEU A 100 -1.88 24.85 -2.10
N ARG A 101 -3.09 25.35 -2.21
CA ARG A 101 -4.16 25.10 -1.24
C ARG A 101 -4.68 23.65 -1.37
N ALA A 102 -4.72 22.93 -0.26
CA ALA A 102 -5.24 21.57 -0.20
C ALA A 102 -6.71 21.53 -0.65
N GLY A 103 -7.08 20.51 -1.41
CA GLY A 103 -8.40 20.30 -1.99
C GLY A 103 -8.77 21.24 -3.15
N ALA A 104 -7.89 22.19 -3.51
CA ALA A 104 -8.16 23.11 -4.62
C ALA A 104 -7.71 22.54 -5.95
N THR A 105 -8.44 22.90 -7.02
CA THR A 105 -8.11 22.55 -8.40
C THR A 105 -7.35 23.69 -9.05
N TYR A 106 -6.29 23.34 -9.75
CA TYR A 106 -5.40 24.24 -10.48
C TYR A 106 -5.35 23.92 -11.94
N ARG A 107 -5.02 24.93 -12.76
CA ARG A 107 -4.86 24.82 -14.20
C ARG A 107 -3.46 25.30 -14.61
N ILE A 108 -2.77 24.47 -15.38
CA ILE A 108 -1.57 24.82 -16.12
C ILE A 108 -1.99 25.21 -17.53
N ALA A 109 -1.59 26.38 -18.01
CA ALA A 109 -1.86 26.84 -19.37
C ALA A 109 -0.54 27.20 -20.07
N VAL A 110 -0.32 26.66 -21.28
CA VAL A 110 0.90 26.90 -22.07
C VAL A 110 0.50 27.48 -23.40
N GLY A 111 0.98 28.67 -23.71
CA GLY A 111 0.75 29.34 -25.00
C GLY A 111 -0.66 29.91 -25.17
N ALA A 112 -1.42 30.09 -24.10
CA ALA A 112 -2.78 30.66 -24.15
C ALA A 112 -2.77 32.18 -24.47
N GLY A 113 -1.74 32.91 -24.02
CA GLY A 113 -1.51 34.31 -24.36
C GLY A 113 -0.45 34.41 -25.45
N SER A 114 0.82 34.51 -25.05
CA SER A 114 1.96 34.43 -25.97
C SER A 114 2.44 32.99 -26.09
N ARG A 115 2.84 32.56 -27.28
CA ARG A 115 3.35 31.21 -27.51
C ARG A 115 4.86 31.18 -27.30
N PRO A 116 5.39 30.21 -26.52
CA PRO A 116 6.82 30.02 -26.44
C PRO A 116 7.37 29.53 -27.78
N GLU A 117 8.61 29.85 -28.06
CA GLU A 117 9.28 29.56 -29.34
C GLU A 117 10.42 28.54 -29.15
N SER A 118 10.69 27.74 -30.16
CA SER A 118 11.88 26.91 -30.22
C SER A 118 13.13 27.72 -30.48
N VAL A 119 14.32 27.15 -30.29
CA VAL A 119 15.59 27.75 -30.68
C VAL A 119 15.70 28.09 -32.17
N LEU A 120 14.80 27.58 -32.99
CA LEU A 120 14.68 27.89 -34.42
C LEU A 120 13.70 29.07 -34.69
N GLY A 121 13.16 29.72 -33.67
CA GLY A 121 12.18 30.81 -33.79
C GLY A 121 10.78 30.31 -34.22
N LEU A 122 10.48 29.02 -34.12
CA LEU A 122 9.15 28.50 -34.44
C LEU A 122 8.29 28.48 -33.18
N ALA A 123 7.13 29.14 -33.25
CA ALA A 123 6.18 29.19 -32.15
C ALA A 123 5.55 27.81 -31.85
N LEU A 124 5.16 27.60 -30.61
CA LEU A 124 4.41 26.42 -30.16
C LEU A 124 3.20 26.19 -31.10
N ARG A 125 3.07 24.97 -31.61
CA ARG A 125 2.05 24.62 -32.62
C ARG A 125 0.63 24.91 -32.16
N GLN A 126 0.29 24.47 -30.94
CA GLN A 126 -1.02 24.65 -30.31
C GLN A 126 -0.85 24.95 -28.82
N PRO A 127 -1.71 25.78 -28.23
CA PRO A 127 -1.78 25.89 -26.78
C PRO A 127 -2.07 24.53 -26.14
N ALA A 128 -1.62 24.34 -24.92
CA ALA A 128 -1.92 23.15 -24.10
C ALA A 128 -2.42 23.57 -22.73
N GLU A 129 -3.34 22.82 -22.20
CA GLU A 129 -3.86 22.99 -20.84
C GLU A 129 -3.89 21.65 -20.12
N GLY A 130 -3.78 21.71 -18.80
CA GLY A 130 -4.02 20.58 -17.92
C GLY A 130 -4.52 21.06 -16.57
N ARG A 131 -5.38 20.27 -15.93
CA ARG A 131 -5.95 20.53 -14.61
C ARG A 131 -5.51 19.47 -13.65
N PHE A 132 -5.34 19.85 -12.39
CA PHE A 132 -5.07 18.90 -11.31
C PHE A 132 -5.64 19.40 -9.98
N THR A 133 -5.98 18.48 -9.09
CA THR A 133 -6.50 18.78 -7.74
C THR A 133 -5.45 18.38 -6.71
N VAL A 134 -5.09 19.33 -5.86
CA VAL A 134 -4.17 19.07 -4.73
C VAL A 134 -4.88 18.18 -3.71
N ALA A 135 -4.16 17.20 -3.18
CA ALA A 135 -4.67 16.32 -2.14
C ALA A 135 -5.28 17.11 -0.98
N ALA A 136 -6.45 16.71 -0.54
CA ALA A 136 -7.10 17.33 0.59
C ALA A 136 -6.29 17.13 1.88
N THR A 137 -6.45 18.02 2.84
CA THR A 137 -5.94 17.75 4.18
C THR A 137 -6.62 16.50 4.72
N PRO A 138 -5.87 15.50 5.21
CA PRO A 138 -6.48 14.30 5.76
C PRO A 138 -7.43 14.66 6.90
N THR A 139 -8.66 14.19 6.81
CA THR A 139 -9.61 14.25 7.92
C THR A 139 -9.52 12.97 8.73
N LEU A 140 -9.70 13.07 10.04
CA LEU A 140 -9.78 11.89 10.89
C LEU A 140 -11.04 11.10 10.52
N ALA A 141 -10.86 9.81 10.26
CA ALA A 141 -11.95 8.93 9.83
C ALA A 141 -12.78 8.52 11.05
N GLU A 142 -13.96 9.10 11.21
CA GLU A 142 -14.91 8.73 12.26
C GLU A 142 -15.98 7.78 11.73
N VAL A 143 -16.18 6.66 12.43
CA VAL A 143 -17.26 5.70 12.20
C VAL A 143 -18.20 5.80 13.40
N PRO A 144 -19.47 6.24 13.21
CA PRO A 144 -20.41 6.38 14.31
C PRO A 144 -20.60 5.09 15.09
N GLY A 145 -20.39 5.16 16.42
CA GLY A 145 -20.54 3.99 17.30
C GLY A 145 -19.41 2.95 17.19
N ALA A 146 -18.29 3.28 16.58
CA ALA A 146 -17.14 2.38 16.55
C ALA A 146 -16.65 2.07 17.97
N PRO A 147 -16.47 0.79 18.32
CA PRO A 147 -16.06 0.38 19.67
C PRO A 147 -14.56 0.54 19.92
N VAL A 148 -13.78 0.74 18.87
CA VAL A 148 -12.32 0.95 18.95
C VAL A 148 -11.99 2.36 18.51
N LEU A 149 -11.22 3.07 19.34
CA LEU A 149 -10.74 4.42 19.03
C LEU A 149 -9.21 4.39 18.87
N VAL A 150 -8.72 4.91 17.77
CA VAL A 150 -7.31 5.22 17.56
C VAL A 150 -7.13 6.70 17.86
N ALA A 151 -6.56 7.01 19.01
CA ALA A 151 -6.35 8.37 19.47
C ALA A 151 -5.00 8.89 18.99
N VAL A 152 -5.02 9.91 18.13
CA VAL A 152 -3.85 10.48 17.49
C VAL A 152 -3.60 11.92 17.94
N GLY A 153 -2.34 12.33 17.91
CA GLY A 153 -1.93 13.69 18.22
C GLY A 153 -0.61 14.04 17.51
N PRO A 154 -0.15 15.29 17.68
CA PRO A 154 0.96 15.83 16.88
C PRO A 154 2.34 15.27 17.24
N LYS A 155 2.48 14.59 18.39
CA LYS A 155 3.79 14.07 18.85
C LYS A 155 4.21 12.79 18.12
N ASN A 156 3.24 12.07 17.50
CA ASN A 156 3.51 10.87 16.73
C ASN A 156 3.05 11.05 15.27
N PRO A 157 3.97 11.38 14.35
CA PRO A 157 3.62 11.54 12.92
C PRO A 157 2.94 10.29 12.33
N PHE A 158 3.38 9.09 12.71
CA PHE A 158 2.81 7.83 12.21
C PHE A 158 1.59 7.34 13.00
N GLY A 159 1.09 8.12 13.97
CA GLY A 159 -0.16 7.80 14.68
C GLY A 159 -1.33 7.47 13.75
N PRO A 160 -1.61 8.24 12.68
CA PRO A 160 -2.66 7.91 11.71
C PRO A 160 -2.46 6.59 10.96
N TYR A 161 -1.22 6.10 10.83
CA TYR A 161 -0.91 4.86 10.13
C TYR A 161 -1.43 3.60 10.87
N TYR A 162 -1.75 3.70 12.16
CA TYR A 162 -2.45 2.63 12.87
C TYR A 162 -3.80 2.28 12.22
N ALA A 163 -4.47 3.25 11.60
CA ALA A 163 -5.68 2.98 10.82
C ALA A 163 -5.41 2.05 9.63
N GLU A 164 -4.31 2.25 8.92
CA GLU A 164 -3.91 1.38 7.81
C GLU A 164 -3.55 -0.04 8.32
N ILE A 165 -2.86 -0.13 9.46
CA ILE A 165 -2.56 -1.41 10.12
C ILE A 165 -3.84 -2.17 10.47
N LEU A 166 -4.83 -1.51 11.09
CA LEU A 166 -6.08 -2.14 11.46
C LEU A 166 -6.88 -2.61 10.23
N ARG A 167 -6.90 -1.82 9.15
CA ARG A 167 -7.53 -2.21 7.88
C ARG A 167 -6.81 -3.41 7.24
N ALA A 168 -5.48 -3.40 7.22
CA ALA A 168 -4.70 -4.53 6.72
C ALA A 168 -5.01 -5.82 7.50
N GLU A 169 -5.29 -5.71 8.80
CA GLU A 169 -5.69 -6.82 9.65
C GLU A 169 -7.21 -7.10 9.61
N GLY A 170 -7.99 -6.39 8.80
CA GLY A 170 -9.44 -6.59 8.64
C GLY A 170 -10.29 -6.11 9.81
N LEU A 171 -9.72 -5.36 10.74
CA LEU A 171 -10.43 -4.71 11.83
C LEU A 171 -11.02 -3.38 11.34
N ASN A 172 -12.12 -3.42 10.57
CA ASN A 172 -12.67 -2.26 9.88
C ASN A 172 -13.65 -1.44 10.73
N LEU A 173 -13.78 -1.74 12.03
CA LEU A 173 -14.73 -1.06 12.94
C LEU A 173 -13.99 -0.25 14.00
N PHE A 174 -13.43 0.86 13.59
CA PHE A 174 -12.72 1.80 14.45
C PHE A 174 -12.94 3.24 13.97
N SER A 175 -12.73 4.22 14.87
CA SER A 175 -12.59 5.63 14.53
C SER A 175 -11.19 6.14 14.85
N VAL A 176 -10.69 7.04 14.02
CA VAL A 176 -9.50 7.83 14.31
C VAL A 176 -9.96 9.16 14.88
N VAL A 177 -9.48 9.50 16.07
CA VAL A 177 -9.92 10.70 16.80
C VAL A 177 -8.71 11.46 17.34
N ALA A 178 -8.84 12.76 17.50
CA ALA A 178 -7.80 13.51 18.20
C ALA A 178 -7.83 13.18 19.71
N THR A 179 -6.68 13.21 20.36
CA THR A 179 -6.55 12.91 21.80
C THR A 179 -7.48 13.77 22.66
N GLN A 180 -7.65 15.04 22.29
CA GLN A 180 -8.57 15.98 22.98
C GLN A 180 -10.06 15.60 22.89
N ASP A 181 -10.45 14.78 21.93
CA ASP A 181 -11.83 14.36 21.70
C ASP A 181 -12.24 13.11 22.49
N LEU A 182 -11.33 12.58 23.33
CA LEU A 182 -11.62 11.49 24.26
C LEU A 182 -12.40 11.98 25.48
N THR A 183 -13.67 12.37 25.27
CA THR A 183 -14.57 12.83 26.35
C THR A 183 -15.10 11.65 27.16
N PRO A 184 -15.60 11.87 28.41
CA PRO A 184 -16.24 10.82 29.21
C PRO A 184 -17.40 10.12 28.47
N GLU A 185 -18.23 10.88 27.76
CA GLU A 185 -19.38 10.36 27.00
C GLU A 185 -18.95 9.45 25.84
N ARG A 186 -17.82 9.77 25.19
CA ARG A 186 -17.23 8.94 24.13
C ARG A 186 -16.65 7.66 24.72
N LEU A 187 -15.88 7.78 25.80
CA LEU A 187 -15.27 6.64 26.49
C LEU A 187 -16.30 5.65 27.04
N ALA A 188 -17.46 6.13 27.54
CA ALA A 188 -18.53 5.28 28.04
C ALA A 188 -19.09 4.30 26.97
N ARG A 189 -18.93 4.59 25.69
CA ARG A 189 -19.38 3.75 24.56
C ARG A 189 -18.25 3.01 23.86
N THR A 190 -17.02 3.14 24.37
CA THR A 190 -15.81 2.61 23.75
C THR A 190 -15.39 1.31 24.45
N ALA A 191 -15.10 0.30 23.70
CA ALA A 191 -14.59 -0.97 24.22
C ALA A 191 -13.05 -0.96 24.39
N LEU A 192 -12.35 -0.26 23.46
CA LEU A 192 -10.88 -0.18 23.47
C LEU A 192 -10.40 1.16 22.91
N VAL A 193 -9.42 1.76 23.59
CA VAL A 193 -8.66 2.92 23.10
C VAL A 193 -7.24 2.51 22.80
N LEU A 194 -6.74 2.84 21.61
CA LEU A 194 -5.34 2.79 21.23
C LEU A 194 -4.75 4.20 21.26
N MET A 195 -3.97 4.51 22.28
CA MET A 195 -3.25 5.79 22.44
C MET A 195 -1.93 5.73 21.69
N THR A 196 -1.79 6.53 20.65
CA THR A 196 -0.58 6.53 19.81
C THR A 196 0.53 7.45 20.32
N GLU A 197 0.23 8.28 21.32
CA GLU A 197 1.19 9.16 22.01
C GLU A 197 0.83 9.35 23.48
N ALA A 198 1.76 9.87 24.28
CA ALA A 198 1.52 10.15 25.70
C ALA A 198 0.50 11.31 25.86
N PRO A 199 -0.59 11.10 26.66
CA PRO A 199 -1.57 12.13 26.97
C PRO A 199 -1.01 13.20 27.91
N ASP A 200 -1.77 14.29 28.10
CA ASP A 200 -1.57 15.17 29.25
C ASP A 200 -2.06 14.54 30.56
N GLU A 201 -1.77 15.18 31.71
CA GLU A 201 -2.12 14.64 33.03
C GLU A 201 -3.63 14.46 33.23
N ALA A 202 -4.44 15.39 32.72
CA ALA A 202 -5.90 15.34 32.87
C ALA A 202 -6.51 14.18 32.08
N LEU A 203 -6.04 13.97 30.84
CA LEU A 203 -6.45 12.84 30.03
C LEU A 203 -5.92 11.51 30.58
N ALA A 204 -4.67 11.49 31.08
CA ALA A 204 -4.10 10.30 31.73
C ALA A 204 -4.93 9.86 32.94
N ALA A 205 -5.35 10.79 33.80
CA ALA A 205 -6.23 10.51 34.94
C ALA A 205 -7.58 9.95 34.47
N ARG A 206 -8.24 10.62 33.52
CA ARG A 206 -9.52 10.16 32.94
C ARG A 206 -9.44 8.76 32.35
N LEU A 207 -8.40 8.47 31.59
CA LEU A 207 -8.19 7.14 31.02
C LEU A 207 -7.91 6.09 32.11
N SER A 208 -7.19 6.47 33.15
CA SER A 208 -6.95 5.59 34.29
C SER A 208 -8.26 5.20 34.99
N ASP A 209 -9.12 6.19 35.30
CA ASP A 209 -10.44 5.93 35.89
C ASP A 209 -11.29 5.05 34.98
N TRP A 210 -11.32 5.36 33.67
CA TRP A 210 -12.06 4.58 32.69
C TRP A 210 -11.57 3.13 32.60
N VAL A 211 -10.26 2.87 32.70
CA VAL A 211 -9.72 1.50 32.71
C VAL A 211 -10.10 0.81 34.02
N GLN A 212 -10.02 1.48 35.17
CA GLN A 212 -10.44 0.92 36.46
C GLN A 212 -11.93 0.48 36.43
N ASP A 213 -12.77 1.22 35.72
CA ASP A 213 -14.20 0.91 35.49
C ASP A 213 -14.44 -0.13 34.38
N GLY A 214 -13.37 -0.72 33.83
CA GLY A 214 -13.46 -1.83 32.87
C GLY A 214 -13.12 -1.50 31.43
N GLY A 215 -12.63 -0.29 31.10
CA GLY A 215 -12.12 0.04 29.76
C GLY A 215 -10.88 -0.74 29.38
N ASN A 216 -10.61 -0.92 28.08
CA ASN A 216 -9.38 -1.52 27.57
C ASN A 216 -8.51 -0.45 26.91
N LEU A 217 -7.25 -0.37 27.31
CA LEU A 217 -6.30 0.63 26.85
C LEU A 217 -5.05 -0.03 26.29
N ILE A 218 -4.65 0.37 25.07
CA ILE A 218 -3.33 0.07 24.53
C ILE A 218 -2.59 1.40 24.41
N ALA A 219 -1.42 1.53 24.99
CA ALA A 219 -0.61 2.74 24.91
C ALA A 219 0.75 2.47 24.26
N ILE A 220 1.16 3.40 23.40
CA ILE A 220 2.45 3.40 22.74
C ILE A 220 3.41 4.24 23.58
N ARG A 221 4.46 3.58 24.11
CA ARG A 221 5.51 4.19 24.91
C ARG A 221 4.98 5.03 26.09
N PRO A 222 4.10 4.47 26.95
CA PRO A 222 3.62 5.22 28.11
C PRO A 222 4.76 5.70 29.00
N GLU A 223 4.59 6.86 29.66
CA GLU A 223 5.64 7.48 30.48
C GLU A 223 5.08 8.20 31.71
N GLY A 224 5.98 8.57 32.62
CA GLY A 224 5.66 9.38 33.80
C GLY A 224 4.74 8.69 34.81
N ALA A 225 3.87 9.48 35.43
CA ALA A 225 2.92 9.04 36.47
C ALA A 225 1.87 8.02 35.95
N TRP A 226 1.80 7.80 34.65
CA TRP A 226 0.84 6.89 34.02
C TRP A 226 1.31 5.41 34.03
N LEU A 227 2.60 5.16 34.23
CA LEU A 227 3.19 3.82 34.19
C LEU A 227 2.56 2.79 35.14
N PRO A 228 2.15 3.14 36.38
CA PRO A 228 1.54 2.17 37.30
C PRO A 228 0.23 1.55 36.74
N LEU A 229 -0.54 2.28 35.88
CA LEU A 229 -1.71 1.72 35.20
C LEU A 229 -1.37 0.49 34.37
N PHE A 230 -0.15 0.43 33.82
CA PHE A 230 0.35 -0.67 33.00
C PHE A 230 1.14 -1.71 33.78
N GLY A 231 1.21 -1.59 35.13
CA GLY A 231 2.03 -2.45 35.98
C GLY A 231 3.54 -2.32 35.68
N LEU A 232 3.97 -1.11 35.29
CA LEU A 232 5.33 -0.81 34.85
C LEU A 232 5.98 0.28 35.69
N ALA A 233 7.31 0.27 35.69
CA ALA A 233 8.16 1.33 36.24
C ALA A 233 9.29 1.67 35.24
N PRO A 234 9.88 2.89 35.30
CA PRO A 234 11.04 3.23 34.49
C PRO A 234 12.25 2.31 34.79
N ALA A 235 12.97 1.89 33.74
CA ALA A 235 14.17 1.05 33.88
C ALA A 235 15.41 1.64 33.21
N GLY A 236 15.54 2.96 33.22
CA GLY A 236 16.66 3.72 32.67
C GLY A 236 16.37 4.38 31.35
N ASN A 237 17.40 4.92 30.71
CA ASN A 237 17.25 5.67 29.44
C ASN A 237 16.71 4.79 28.32
N PRO A 238 15.96 5.35 27.36
CA PRO A 238 15.53 4.60 26.17
C PRO A 238 16.70 3.95 25.43
N LEU A 239 16.45 2.83 24.82
CA LEU A 239 17.41 2.25 23.87
C LEU A 239 17.48 3.17 22.67
N GLY A 240 18.66 3.70 22.44
CA GLY A 240 19.08 4.71 21.46
C GLY A 240 18.19 5.01 20.24
N GLU A 241 18.56 6.04 19.51
CA GLU A 241 17.99 6.38 18.23
C GLU A 241 18.56 5.53 17.08
N GLU A 242 18.07 5.76 15.88
CA GLU A 242 18.38 5.06 14.65
C GLU A 242 19.86 4.85 14.37
N GLY A 243 20.19 3.74 13.71
CA GLY A 243 21.54 3.40 13.24
C GLY A 243 22.25 2.34 14.06
N SER A 244 21.78 1.97 15.25
CA SER A 244 22.32 0.79 15.95
C SER A 244 21.63 -0.46 15.40
N ALA A 245 22.33 -1.24 14.60
CA ALA A 245 21.97 -2.62 14.30
C ALA A 245 21.58 -3.33 15.60
N GLY A 246 20.43 -4.03 15.60
CA GLY A 246 20.17 -4.96 16.70
C GLY A 246 19.07 -4.58 17.68
N ARG A 247 17.96 -4.03 17.22
CA ARG A 247 16.74 -3.92 18.01
C ARG A 247 15.73 -4.95 17.58
N TYR A 248 15.37 -5.78 18.52
CA TYR A 248 14.46 -6.87 18.28
C TYR A 248 13.44 -6.99 19.40
N LEU A 249 12.27 -7.52 19.04
CA LEU A 249 11.33 -8.06 20.00
C LEU A 249 11.28 -9.58 19.85
N GLN A 250 11.10 -10.26 20.96
CA GLN A 250 10.90 -11.70 21.02
C GLN A 250 9.61 -11.99 21.79
N VAL A 251 8.64 -12.59 21.08
CA VAL A 251 7.32 -12.90 21.64
C VAL A 251 7.43 -14.09 22.61
N ASP A 252 6.71 -14.01 23.74
CA ASP A 252 6.61 -15.10 24.69
C ASP A 252 5.61 -16.15 24.19
N ALA A 253 6.12 -17.32 23.80
CA ALA A 253 5.32 -18.43 23.27
C ALA A 253 4.25 -18.95 24.24
N GLN A 254 4.40 -18.72 25.53
CA GLN A 254 3.49 -19.22 26.55
C GLN A 254 2.33 -18.27 26.85
N ALA A 255 2.46 -17.00 26.47
CA ALA A 255 1.41 -16.02 26.70
C ALA A 255 0.21 -16.22 25.76
N PRO A 256 -1.01 -16.47 26.29
CA PRO A 256 -2.17 -16.82 25.46
C PRO A 256 -2.53 -15.78 24.40
N ALA A 257 -2.42 -14.49 24.73
CA ALA A 257 -2.79 -13.36 23.85
C ALA A 257 -1.91 -13.26 22.60
N VAL A 258 -0.74 -13.90 22.58
CA VAL A 258 0.22 -13.81 21.48
C VAL A 258 0.61 -15.20 20.92
N ARG A 259 -0.13 -16.23 21.33
CA ARG A 259 0.05 -17.58 20.79
C ARG A 259 -0.15 -17.56 19.27
N GLY A 260 0.73 -18.22 18.55
CA GLY A 260 0.71 -18.27 17.08
C GLY A 260 1.45 -17.12 16.38
N ILE A 261 1.86 -16.08 17.10
CA ILE A 261 2.83 -15.11 16.60
C ILE A 261 4.24 -15.72 16.65
N VAL A 262 5.09 -15.36 15.71
CA VAL A 262 6.45 -15.91 15.62
C VAL A 262 7.24 -15.64 16.91
N HIS A 263 7.86 -16.68 17.47
CA HIS A 263 8.66 -16.58 18.70
C HIS A 263 10.12 -16.20 18.46
N ARG A 264 10.59 -16.33 17.21
CA ARG A 264 11.93 -15.86 16.85
C ARG A 264 12.00 -14.34 16.95
N ALA A 265 13.15 -13.82 17.36
CA ALA A 265 13.35 -12.39 17.44
C ALA A 265 13.06 -11.72 16.10
N MET A 266 12.23 -10.69 16.11
CA MET A 266 11.87 -9.85 14.95
C MET A 266 12.50 -8.48 15.13
N GLN A 267 13.10 -7.95 14.07
CA GLN A 267 13.63 -6.59 14.03
C GLN A 267 12.47 -5.59 14.11
N PHE A 268 12.68 -4.50 14.84
CA PHE A 268 11.82 -3.33 14.79
C PHE A 268 12.67 -2.06 14.62
N HIS A 269 12.06 -0.99 14.15
CA HIS A 269 12.70 0.31 13.95
C HIS A 269 12.09 1.39 14.84
N GLY A 270 12.90 2.37 15.20
CA GLY A 270 12.53 3.44 16.10
C GLY A 270 13.05 3.24 17.53
N PRO A 271 12.92 4.25 18.42
CA PRO A 271 13.37 4.16 19.80
C PRO A 271 12.47 3.24 20.63
N ALA A 272 13.03 2.57 21.64
CA ALA A 272 12.30 1.77 22.60
C ALA A 272 12.55 2.26 24.04
N THR A 273 11.49 2.42 24.81
CA THR A 273 11.55 2.75 26.22
C THR A 273 11.84 1.50 27.04
N ARG A 274 12.69 1.61 28.05
CA ARG A 274 12.98 0.50 28.98
C ARG A 274 12.06 0.56 30.19
N TYR A 275 11.35 -0.52 30.43
CA TYR A 275 10.47 -0.68 31.59
C TYR A 275 10.92 -1.84 32.45
N ALA A 276 10.71 -1.70 33.74
CA ALA A 276 10.68 -2.82 34.69
C ALA A 276 9.21 -3.20 34.90
N THR A 277 8.90 -4.48 34.95
CA THR A 277 7.56 -4.96 35.32
C THR A 277 7.42 -4.98 36.83
N GLN A 278 6.29 -4.53 37.33
CA GLN A 278 5.86 -4.70 38.74
C GLN A 278 4.94 -5.91 38.85
N ASP A 279 3.85 -5.91 38.10
CA ASP A 279 2.84 -6.98 38.07
C ASP A 279 2.23 -7.23 36.68
N ALA A 280 2.76 -6.55 35.65
CA ALA A 280 2.33 -6.78 34.28
C ALA A 280 2.83 -8.14 33.75
N ALA A 281 1.96 -8.84 33.02
CA ALA A 281 2.36 -9.98 32.21
C ALA A 281 3.17 -9.52 30.99
N ILE A 282 4.30 -10.17 30.75
CA ILE A 282 5.14 -9.86 29.59
C ILE A 282 4.66 -10.71 28.41
N LEU A 283 4.26 -10.04 27.32
CA LEU A 283 3.83 -10.70 26.08
C LEU A 283 4.97 -10.82 25.07
N ALA A 284 5.89 -9.86 25.09
CA ALA A 284 7.14 -9.89 24.33
C ALA A 284 8.23 -9.13 25.08
N ARG A 285 9.47 -9.55 24.89
CA ARG A 285 10.65 -8.89 25.46
C ARG A 285 11.44 -8.14 24.39
N LEU A 286 12.09 -7.07 24.78
CA LEU A 286 13.18 -6.51 23.99
C LEU A 286 14.31 -7.55 23.90
N SER A 287 15.03 -7.56 22.77
CA SER A 287 16.07 -8.56 22.50
C SER A 287 17.24 -7.94 21.73
N THR A 288 18.42 -8.53 21.86
CA THR A 288 19.58 -8.24 20.99
C THR A 288 19.51 -8.99 19.65
N GLY A 289 18.46 -9.78 19.44
CA GLY A 289 18.33 -10.70 18.31
C GLY A 289 18.86 -12.12 18.63
N ALA A 290 19.81 -12.23 19.53
CA ALA A 290 20.33 -13.51 20.03
C ALA A 290 19.72 -13.86 21.41
N GLU A 291 19.61 -12.87 22.30
CA GLU A 291 19.16 -13.05 23.68
C GLU A 291 18.01 -12.10 24.03
N ALA A 292 17.04 -12.61 24.75
CA ALA A 292 15.98 -11.78 25.33
C ALA A 292 16.55 -10.93 26.49
N LEU A 293 16.18 -9.65 26.49
CA LEU A 293 16.53 -8.70 27.54
C LEU A 293 15.48 -8.74 28.68
N PRO A 294 15.79 -8.22 29.86
CA PRO A 294 14.84 -8.25 30.98
C PRO A 294 13.61 -7.33 30.76
N TRP A 295 13.67 -6.41 29.81
CA TRP A 295 12.65 -5.38 29.59
C TRP A 295 11.53 -5.86 28.69
N PRO A 296 10.24 -5.62 29.03
CA PRO A 296 9.13 -5.90 28.15
C PRO A 296 9.17 -5.02 26.89
N ALA A 297 8.95 -5.64 25.73
CA ALA A 297 8.63 -4.95 24.48
C ALA A 297 7.13 -4.72 24.37
N VAL A 298 6.33 -5.70 24.85
CA VAL A 298 4.88 -5.62 24.95
C VAL A 298 4.46 -6.25 26.28
N SER A 299 3.60 -5.57 27.03
CA SER A 299 3.06 -6.06 28.30
C SER A 299 1.54 -5.87 28.37
N LEU A 300 0.91 -6.63 29.26
CA LEU A 300 -0.51 -6.55 29.56
C LEU A 300 -0.70 -6.59 31.07
N HIS A 301 -1.45 -5.64 31.62
CA HIS A 301 -1.78 -5.53 33.02
C HIS A 301 -3.30 -5.48 33.20
N ARG A 302 -3.80 -6.14 34.23
CA ARG A 302 -5.20 -6.01 34.64
C ARG A 302 -5.30 -4.92 35.70
N ALA A 303 -5.99 -3.83 35.38
CA ALA A 303 -6.14 -2.67 36.25
C ALA A 303 -7.62 -2.48 36.58
N GLY A 304 -8.01 -2.75 37.85
CA GLY A 304 -9.42 -2.75 38.24
C GLY A 304 -10.24 -3.80 37.48
N GLN A 305 -11.29 -3.34 36.81
CA GLN A 305 -12.15 -4.18 35.97
C GLN A 305 -11.68 -4.26 34.51
N GLY A 306 -10.73 -3.40 34.08
CA GLY A 306 -10.25 -3.32 32.72
C GLY A 306 -8.84 -3.85 32.53
N GLN A 307 -8.26 -3.54 31.37
CA GLN A 307 -6.94 -3.98 30.99
C GLN A 307 -6.14 -2.85 30.35
N ALA A 308 -4.86 -2.78 30.63
CA ALA A 308 -3.93 -1.83 30.03
C ALA A 308 -2.72 -2.56 29.44
N ALA A 309 -2.49 -2.40 28.14
CA ALA A 309 -1.34 -2.94 27.42
C ALA A 309 -0.38 -1.83 27.01
N ALA A 310 0.92 -2.09 27.09
CA ALA A 310 1.95 -1.15 26.69
C ALA A 310 2.86 -1.74 25.63
N PHE A 311 3.15 -0.95 24.59
CA PHE A 311 4.24 -1.18 23.65
C PHE A 311 5.42 -0.30 24.01
N ALA A 312 6.60 -0.89 24.16
CA ALA A 312 7.82 -0.15 24.50
C ALA A 312 8.38 0.65 23.31
N PHE A 313 7.91 0.39 22.10
CA PHE A 313 8.30 1.05 20.85
C PHE A 313 7.05 1.46 20.06
N ASP A 314 7.21 2.37 19.12
CA ASP A 314 6.11 2.73 18.21
C ASP A 314 6.00 1.72 17.07
N LEU A 315 4.95 0.90 17.13
CA LEU A 315 4.71 -0.16 16.15
C LEU A 315 4.41 0.39 14.76
N ALA A 316 3.69 1.51 14.62
CA ALA A 316 3.42 2.10 13.31
C ALA A 316 4.72 2.59 12.65
N THR A 317 5.59 3.30 13.38
CA THR A 317 6.93 3.67 12.90
C THR A 317 7.73 2.43 12.48
N SER A 318 7.70 1.36 13.28
CA SER A 318 8.40 0.13 12.94
C SER A 318 7.88 -0.52 11.65
N VAL A 319 6.56 -0.64 11.50
CA VAL A 319 5.93 -1.20 10.31
C VAL A 319 6.27 -0.38 9.07
N VAL A 320 6.10 0.95 9.13
CA VAL A 320 6.42 1.83 8.00
C VAL A 320 7.88 1.70 7.58
N ARG A 321 8.81 1.72 8.54
CA ARG A 321 10.25 1.65 8.26
C ARG A 321 10.72 0.26 7.82
N LEU A 322 10.11 -0.81 8.29
CA LEU A 322 10.33 -2.15 7.74
C LEU A 322 9.89 -2.23 6.28
N ARG A 323 8.78 -1.56 5.93
CA ARG A 323 8.22 -1.61 4.58
C ARG A 323 8.89 -0.65 3.61
N GLN A 324 9.23 0.55 4.04
CA GLN A 324 9.72 1.63 3.17
C GLN A 324 11.21 1.97 3.37
N GLY A 325 11.92 1.27 4.27
CA GLY A 325 13.32 1.51 4.55
C GLY A 325 13.59 2.77 5.38
N ASN A 326 14.85 3.15 5.44
CA ASN A 326 15.33 4.29 6.22
C ASN A 326 15.10 5.61 5.49
N PRO A 327 14.29 6.53 6.02
CA PRO A 327 14.08 7.85 5.40
C PRO A 327 15.37 8.69 5.30
N ALA A 328 16.36 8.46 6.16
CA ALA A 328 17.66 9.15 6.08
C ALA A 328 18.47 8.76 4.83
N PHE A 329 18.13 7.66 4.15
CA PHE A 329 18.78 7.21 2.93
C PHE A 329 18.09 7.70 1.65
N ALA A 330 17.02 8.46 1.79
CA ALA A 330 16.27 9.01 0.66
C ALA A 330 17.18 9.75 -0.32
N GLY A 331 17.08 9.42 -1.60
CA GLY A 331 17.86 10.06 -2.67
C GLY A 331 19.32 9.66 -2.74
N GLN A 332 19.78 8.71 -1.93
CA GLN A 332 21.16 8.20 -1.98
C GLN A 332 21.24 6.94 -2.82
N GLU A 333 22.30 6.81 -3.60
CA GLU A 333 22.72 5.55 -4.22
C GLU A 333 23.74 4.92 -3.25
N ARG A 334 23.51 3.69 -2.81
CA ARG A 334 24.23 3.13 -1.67
C ARG A 334 24.88 1.78 -1.95
N ASP A 335 24.37 0.99 -2.87
CA ASP A 335 24.89 -0.35 -3.16
C ASP A 335 25.97 -0.38 -4.26
N GLY A 336 26.26 0.76 -4.91
CA GLY A 336 27.22 0.90 -6.00
C GLY A 336 26.69 0.41 -7.34
N LEU A 337 25.37 0.22 -7.48
CA LEU A 337 24.72 -0.33 -8.68
C LEU A 337 23.63 0.62 -9.23
N PRO A 338 24.01 1.79 -9.79
CA PRO A 338 23.03 2.75 -10.28
C PRO A 338 22.09 2.15 -11.34
N PRO A 339 20.87 2.70 -11.51
CA PRO A 339 20.32 3.88 -10.84
C PRO A 339 19.88 3.57 -9.40
N ARG A 340 19.57 4.62 -8.62
CA ARG A 340 18.97 4.49 -7.29
C ARG A 340 17.69 3.67 -7.36
N ARG A 341 17.53 2.75 -6.42
CA ARG A 341 16.43 1.79 -6.35
C ARG A 341 15.90 1.64 -4.92
N PRO A 342 14.76 0.99 -4.67
CA PRO A 342 14.22 0.81 -3.32
C PRO A 342 15.19 0.13 -2.33
N ASN A 343 16.07 -0.78 -2.79
CA ASN A 343 17.05 -1.45 -1.93
C ASN A 343 18.07 -0.48 -1.31
N ASP A 344 18.36 0.67 -1.91
CA ASP A 344 19.23 1.69 -1.34
C ASP A 344 18.70 2.24 0.00
N LEU A 345 17.38 2.18 0.21
CA LEU A 345 16.76 2.56 1.47
C LEU A 345 17.03 1.56 2.61
N PHE A 346 17.57 0.38 2.30
CA PHE A 346 17.84 -0.70 3.26
C PHE A 346 19.32 -1.09 3.33
N PHE A 347 20.07 -0.87 2.25
CA PHE A 347 21.47 -1.29 2.15
C PHE A 347 22.39 -0.42 3.03
N PRO A 348 23.44 -1.00 3.66
CA PRO A 348 23.77 -2.44 3.65
C PRO A 348 23.18 -3.22 4.83
N ASP A 349 22.79 -2.55 5.92
CA ASP A 349 22.58 -3.14 7.24
C ASP A 349 21.29 -2.69 7.94
N TYR A 350 20.46 -1.88 7.29
CA TYR A 350 19.18 -1.46 7.87
C TYR A 350 18.20 -2.64 7.99
N LEU A 351 18.31 -3.62 7.11
CA LEU A 351 17.57 -4.87 7.15
C LEU A 351 18.46 -6.03 7.64
N ASP A 352 18.05 -6.72 8.71
CA ASP A 352 18.70 -7.95 9.13
C ASP A 352 18.33 -9.12 8.21
N LEU A 353 19.22 -9.45 7.29
CA LEU A 353 19.03 -10.54 6.34
C LEU A 353 18.88 -11.93 6.98
N SER A 354 19.23 -12.11 8.26
CA SER A 354 18.98 -13.36 8.97
C SER A 354 17.50 -13.53 9.36
N ARG A 355 16.71 -12.46 9.28
CA ARG A 355 15.30 -12.40 9.68
C ARG A 355 14.32 -12.28 8.51
N VAL A 356 14.79 -12.09 7.29
CA VAL A 356 13.92 -11.90 6.10
C VAL A 356 12.99 -13.09 5.81
N ALA A 357 13.28 -14.24 6.39
CA ALA A 357 12.38 -15.39 6.33
C ALA A 357 11.05 -15.17 7.10
N ILE A 358 10.93 -14.10 7.88
CA ILE A 358 9.75 -13.72 8.66
C ILE A 358 9.18 -12.44 8.04
N PRO A 359 7.86 -12.36 7.77
CA PRO A 359 7.21 -11.10 7.42
C PRO A 359 7.07 -10.22 8.68
N GLN A 360 8.18 -9.60 9.08
CA GLN A 360 8.35 -8.97 10.40
C GLN A 360 7.35 -7.82 10.64
N ALA A 361 7.00 -7.07 9.60
CA ALA A 361 5.97 -6.03 9.70
C ALA A 361 4.58 -6.65 9.91
N ASP A 362 4.23 -7.70 9.14
CA ASP A 362 2.93 -8.36 9.27
C ASP A 362 2.78 -9.05 10.64
N GLU A 363 3.83 -9.69 11.15
CA GLU A 363 3.78 -10.36 12.46
C GLU A 363 3.64 -9.34 13.62
N GLN A 364 4.23 -8.15 13.50
CA GLN A 364 3.99 -7.07 14.44
C GLN A 364 2.56 -6.53 14.37
N GLN A 365 1.98 -6.41 13.18
CA GLN A 365 0.58 -6.01 12.99
C GLN A 365 -0.38 -7.06 13.57
N ARG A 366 -0.12 -8.35 13.32
CA ARG A 366 -0.90 -9.47 13.85
C ARG A 366 -0.82 -9.56 15.37
N LEU A 367 0.35 -9.22 15.96
CA LEU A 367 0.51 -9.09 17.40
C LEU A 367 -0.45 -8.03 17.98
N LEU A 368 -0.51 -6.85 17.36
CA LEU A 368 -1.45 -5.79 17.77
C LEU A 368 -2.91 -6.22 17.57
N ALA A 369 -3.24 -6.80 16.41
CA ALA A 369 -4.60 -7.25 16.12
C ALA A 369 -5.08 -8.35 17.10
N ASN A 370 -4.23 -9.32 17.41
CA ASN A 370 -4.52 -10.36 18.41
C ASN A 370 -4.78 -9.75 19.78
N LEU A 371 -3.97 -8.76 20.16
CA LEU A 371 -4.14 -8.08 21.45
C LEU A 371 -5.47 -7.32 21.51
N ILE A 372 -5.81 -6.58 20.46
CA ILE A 372 -7.11 -5.88 20.34
C ILE A 372 -8.27 -6.87 20.45
N VAL A 373 -8.23 -7.96 19.69
CA VAL A 373 -9.31 -8.98 19.70
C VAL A 373 -9.43 -9.65 21.06
N THR A 374 -8.31 -10.01 21.68
CA THR A 374 -8.28 -10.70 22.97
C THR A 374 -8.78 -9.79 24.12
N MET A 375 -8.29 -8.55 24.19
CA MET A 375 -8.74 -7.59 25.18
C MET A 375 -10.21 -7.23 25.01
N SER A 376 -10.66 -7.07 23.76
CA SER A 376 -12.05 -6.74 23.47
C SER A 376 -13.02 -7.89 23.73
N ALA A 377 -12.60 -9.13 23.60
CA ALA A 377 -13.48 -10.31 23.73
C ALA A 377 -14.19 -10.42 25.08
N GLU A 378 -13.62 -9.81 26.14
CA GLU A 378 -14.27 -9.74 27.45
C GLU A 378 -15.47 -8.77 27.49
N ARG A 379 -15.54 -7.80 26.57
CA ARG A 379 -16.60 -6.76 26.52
C ARG A 379 -17.42 -6.83 25.26
N LEU A 380 -16.80 -7.18 24.13
CA LEU A 380 -17.42 -7.14 22.81
C LEU A 380 -16.58 -7.95 21.83
N PRO A 381 -17.05 -9.11 21.35
CA PRO A 381 -16.39 -9.83 20.27
C PRO A 381 -16.35 -8.99 18.99
N LEU A 382 -15.17 -8.74 18.44
CA LEU A 382 -15.01 -7.90 17.26
C LEU A 382 -15.04 -8.73 15.98
N PRO A 383 -15.91 -8.41 15.00
CA PRO A 383 -15.87 -8.99 13.69
C PRO A 383 -14.65 -8.47 12.89
N ARG A 384 -14.10 -9.32 12.02
CA ARG A 384 -13.00 -9.00 11.11
C ARG A 384 -13.31 -9.45 9.70
N VAL A 385 -12.61 -8.90 8.72
CA VAL A 385 -12.62 -9.35 7.32
C VAL A 385 -11.33 -10.13 7.05
N TRP A 386 -11.43 -11.29 6.41
CA TRP A 386 -10.30 -12.10 6.01
C TRP A 386 -9.41 -11.36 4.98
N TYR A 387 -8.17 -11.81 4.80
CA TYR A 387 -7.15 -11.13 3.99
C TYR A 387 -7.42 -11.20 2.48
N LEU A 388 -7.83 -12.36 1.97
CA LEU A 388 -7.98 -12.64 0.54
C LEU A 388 -9.37 -13.25 0.25
N PRO A 389 -9.90 -13.16 -0.97
CA PRO A 389 -11.22 -13.75 -1.28
C PRO A 389 -11.20 -15.27 -1.12
N ASP A 390 -12.38 -15.85 -0.89
CA ASP A 390 -12.57 -17.30 -0.78
C ASP A 390 -11.68 -18.00 0.26
N GLU A 391 -11.39 -17.31 1.38
CA GLU A 391 -10.51 -17.83 2.44
C GLU A 391 -9.10 -18.22 1.97
N ARG A 392 -8.67 -17.73 0.79
CA ARG A 392 -7.33 -17.99 0.27
C ARG A 392 -6.28 -17.49 1.24
N ARG A 393 -5.20 -18.25 1.37
CA ARG A 393 -4.06 -17.93 2.25
C ARG A 393 -2.89 -17.32 1.48
N ALA A 394 -2.87 -17.53 0.17
CA ALA A 394 -1.85 -17.00 -0.73
C ALA A 394 -2.44 -16.69 -2.10
N ALA A 395 -1.85 -15.70 -2.77
CA ALA A 395 -2.04 -15.43 -4.18
C ALA A 395 -0.70 -15.03 -4.82
N LEU A 396 -0.53 -15.29 -6.12
CA LEU A 396 0.55 -14.71 -6.93
C LEU A 396 0.00 -13.56 -7.75
N ILE A 397 0.49 -12.36 -7.53
CA ILE A 397 0.28 -11.23 -8.43
C ILE A 397 1.24 -11.42 -9.60
N MET A 398 0.75 -12.08 -10.65
CA MET A 398 1.55 -12.42 -11.81
C MET A 398 1.86 -11.17 -12.62
N ALA A 399 3.08 -10.67 -12.54
CA ALA A 399 3.51 -9.47 -13.22
C ALA A 399 4.82 -9.72 -13.98
N GLY A 400 4.76 -9.63 -15.29
CA GLY A 400 5.89 -9.81 -16.20
C GLY A 400 6.25 -8.52 -16.92
N ASP A 401 7.54 -8.34 -17.23
CA ASP A 401 8.07 -7.16 -17.91
C ASP A 401 8.43 -7.50 -19.37
N ASP A 402 7.69 -6.88 -20.30
CA ASP A 402 7.85 -7.11 -21.74
C ASP A 402 8.68 -5.99 -22.38
N HIS A 403 9.97 -6.24 -22.56
CA HIS A 403 10.93 -5.36 -23.21
C HIS A 403 10.81 -5.39 -24.75
N ALA A 404 9.59 -5.24 -25.26
CA ALA A 404 9.27 -5.29 -26.67
C ALA A 404 9.57 -6.65 -27.34
N THR A 405 9.32 -7.73 -26.63
CA THR A 405 9.41 -9.08 -27.19
C THR A 405 8.44 -9.23 -28.38
N ARG A 406 8.67 -10.22 -29.21
CA ARG A 406 7.78 -10.45 -30.36
C ARG A 406 6.42 -11.00 -29.96
N ARG A 407 6.39 -11.90 -28.98
CA ARG A 407 5.20 -12.65 -28.56
C ARG A 407 5.10 -12.95 -27.07
N GLY A 408 6.03 -12.50 -26.23
CA GLY A 408 6.13 -12.90 -24.83
C GLY A 408 4.82 -12.72 -24.07
N THR A 409 4.23 -11.51 -24.13
CA THR A 409 2.92 -11.21 -23.55
C THR A 409 1.83 -12.15 -24.06
N LEU A 410 1.71 -12.30 -25.39
CA LEU A 410 0.64 -13.09 -26.01
C LEU A 410 0.74 -14.58 -25.68
N ASP A 411 1.94 -15.13 -25.73
CA ASP A 411 2.18 -16.55 -25.47
C ASP A 411 1.95 -16.89 -23.99
N SER A 412 2.31 -15.99 -23.06
CA SER A 412 2.02 -16.15 -21.64
C SER A 412 0.53 -16.08 -21.35
N TYR A 413 -0.19 -15.10 -21.91
CA TYR A 413 -1.64 -14.98 -21.74
C TYR A 413 -2.38 -16.19 -22.30
N LYS A 414 -2.04 -16.62 -23.50
CA LYS A 414 -2.60 -17.82 -24.14
C LYS A 414 -2.38 -19.05 -23.24
N ARG A 415 -1.22 -19.19 -22.66
CA ARG A 415 -0.92 -20.29 -21.75
C ARG A 415 -1.80 -20.22 -20.49
N LEU A 416 -1.93 -19.07 -19.84
CA LEU A 416 -2.77 -18.92 -18.66
C LEU A 416 -4.26 -19.17 -18.96
N VAL A 417 -4.73 -18.83 -20.16
CA VAL A 417 -6.07 -19.23 -20.61
C VAL A 417 -6.19 -20.75 -20.67
N ALA A 418 -5.21 -21.43 -21.24
CA ALA A 418 -5.19 -22.90 -21.33
C ALA A 418 -5.06 -23.61 -19.97
N GLU A 419 -4.46 -22.93 -18.98
CA GLU A 419 -4.31 -23.42 -17.61
C GLU A 419 -5.55 -23.17 -16.75
N SER A 420 -6.48 -22.34 -17.21
CA SER A 420 -7.71 -21.99 -16.49
C SER A 420 -8.82 -23.00 -16.75
N PRO A 421 -9.69 -23.31 -15.78
CA PRO A 421 -10.93 -24.05 -16.02
C PRO A 421 -11.80 -23.38 -17.07
N LEU A 422 -12.57 -24.16 -17.86
CA LEU A 422 -13.38 -23.61 -18.95
C LEU A 422 -14.49 -22.67 -18.50
N ASP A 423 -15.03 -22.90 -17.31
CA ASP A 423 -16.12 -22.17 -16.68
C ASP A 423 -15.66 -21.22 -15.58
N CYS A 424 -14.35 -20.93 -15.53
CA CYS A 424 -13.80 -20.05 -14.52
C CYS A 424 -14.26 -18.60 -14.69
N ARG A 425 -14.28 -17.86 -13.60
CA ARG A 425 -14.63 -16.43 -13.54
C ARG A 425 -13.40 -15.64 -13.09
N PRO A 426 -12.83 -14.79 -13.94
CA PRO A 426 -11.65 -13.99 -13.59
C PRO A 426 -11.86 -13.18 -12.30
N GLU A 427 -13.06 -12.65 -12.13
CA GLU A 427 -13.41 -11.82 -10.97
C GLU A 427 -13.41 -12.60 -9.66
N ALA A 428 -13.69 -13.91 -9.70
CA ALA A 428 -13.67 -14.79 -8.52
C ALA A 428 -12.28 -15.38 -8.22
N TRP A 429 -11.25 -15.01 -8.95
CA TRP A 429 -9.88 -15.51 -8.83
C TRP A 429 -9.72 -17.03 -9.08
N ASP A 430 -10.64 -17.62 -9.79
CA ASP A 430 -10.61 -19.05 -10.18
C ASP A 430 -10.03 -19.27 -11.60
N CYS A 431 -9.81 -18.17 -12.36
CA CYS A 431 -9.03 -18.17 -13.60
C CYS A 431 -7.59 -17.71 -13.33
N ALA A 432 -6.63 -18.33 -14.00
CA ALA A 432 -5.26 -17.82 -14.00
C ALA A 432 -5.15 -16.55 -14.85
N ARG A 433 -4.73 -15.45 -14.25
CA ARG A 433 -4.57 -14.15 -14.91
C ARG A 433 -3.23 -13.53 -14.56
N ALA A 434 -2.83 -12.53 -15.37
CA ALA A 434 -1.55 -11.83 -15.20
C ALA A 434 -1.65 -10.40 -15.69
N THR A 435 -0.69 -9.59 -15.26
CA THR A 435 -0.34 -8.29 -15.81
C THR A 435 0.93 -8.43 -16.64
N SER A 436 0.97 -7.82 -17.82
CA SER A 436 2.20 -7.59 -18.57
C SER A 436 2.48 -6.10 -18.63
N TYR A 437 3.60 -5.69 -18.06
CA TYR A 437 4.09 -4.33 -18.16
C TYR A 437 4.93 -4.20 -19.42
N VAL A 438 4.45 -3.40 -20.38
CA VAL A 438 5.05 -3.27 -21.70
C VAL A 438 5.76 -1.93 -21.86
N THR A 439 6.93 -1.91 -22.47
CA THR A 439 7.63 -0.66 -22.80
C THR A 439 6.91 0.11 -23.93
N PRO A 440 7.18 1.41 -24.11
CA PRO A 440 6.61 2.18 -25.22
C PRO A 440 6.90 1.59 -26.61
N ALA A 441 7.98 0.81 -26.73
CA ALA A 441 8.39 0.11 -27.95
C ALA A 441 7.61 -1.19 -28.21
N THR A 442 6.64 -1.55 -27.37
CA THR A 442 5.90 -2.81 -27.48
C THR A 442 5.38 -3.08 -28.89
N ARG A 443 5.40 -4.34 -29.28
CA ARG A 443 4.85 -4.85 -30.56
C ARG A 443 3.44 -5.42 -30.39
N LEU A 444 2.88 -5.35 -29.18
CA LEU A 444 1.51 -5.77 -28.92
C LEU A 444 0.54 -4.89 -29.73
N GLY A 445 -0.41 -5.51 -30.41
CA GLY A 445 -1.47 -4.83 -31.15
C GLY A 445 -2.62 -4.45 -30.23
N SER A 446 -3.36 -3.39 -30.63
CA SER A 446 -4.53 -2.92 -29.86
C SER A 446 -5.66 -3.98 -29.80
N ASP A 447 -5.85 -4.76 -30.87
CA ASP A 447 -6.90 -5.79 -30.91
C ASP A 447 -6.59 -6.94 -29.96
N ASP A 448 -5.33 -7.39 -29.92
CA ASP A 448 -4.89 -8.39 -28.97
C ASP A 448 -5.00 -7.86 -27.53
N ALA A 449 -4.53 -6.65 -27.27
CA ALA A 449 -4.60 -6.04 -25.95
C ALA A 449 -6.04 -5.96 -25.42
N ARG A 450 -6.98 -5.49 -26.24
CA ARG A 450 -8.42 -5.42 -25.88
C ARG A 450 -9.04 -6.80 -25.70
N SER A 451 -8.70 -7.75 -26.58
CA SER A 451 -9.23 -9.12 -26.50
C SER A 451 -8.84 -9.80 -25.20
N TYR A 452 -7.58 -9.67 -24.78
CA TYR A 452 -7.12 -10.23 -23.50
C TYR A 452 -7.61 -9.44 -22.29
N ALA A 453 -7.77 -8.11 -22.40
CA ALA A 453 -8.40 -7.32 -21.34
C ALA A 453 -9.85 -7.78 -21.07
N ALA A 454 -10.62 -8.09 -22.12
CA ALA A 454 -11.97 -8.66 -21.99
C ALA A 454 -11.99 -10.03 -21.30
N LEU A 455 -10.88 -10.76 -21.28
CA LEU A 455 -10.69 -12.02 -20.57
C LEU A 455 -10.15 -11.82 -19.12
N GLY A 456 -9.95 -10.57 -18.67
CA GLY A 456 -9.47 -10.25 -17.32
C GLY A 456 -7.95 -10.16 -17.17
N PHE A 457 -7.19 -10.18 -18.27
CA PHE A 457 -5.76 -9.87 -18.24
C PHE A 457 -5.55 -8.35 -18.19
N GLU A 458 -4.39 -7.95 -17.69
CA GLU A 458 -3.99 -6.54 -17.65
C GLU A 458 -2.73 -6.33 -18.48
N THR A 459 -2.76 -5.28 -19.31
CA THR A 459 -1.56 -4.79 -19.99
C THR A 459 -1.30 -3.37 -19.49
N GLY A 460 -0.24 -3.20 -18.73
CA GLY A 460 0.18 -1.93 -18.13
C GLY A 460 1.43 -1.37 -18.78
N ILE A 461 1.76 -0.10 -18.49
CA ILE A 461 2.99 0.52 -18.95
C ILE A 461 4.18 0.10 -18.06
N HIS A 462 5.28 -0.25 -18.70
CA HIS A 462 6.63 -0.33 -18.13
C HIS A 462 7.37 0.95 -18.49
N ALA A 463 7.09 2.03 -17.74
CA ALA A 463 7.60 3.34 -18.09
C ALA A 463 9.13 3.36 -18.01
N ASP A 464 9.76 3.86 -19.06
CA ASP A 464 11.21 3.83 -19.23
C ASP A 464 11.81 5.21 -19.09
N THR A 465 12.76 5.35 -18.17
CA THR A 465 13.61 6.53 -17.95
C THR A 465 15.04 6.33 -18.47
N GLY A 466 15.30 5.24 -19.19
CA GLY A 466 16.61 4.87 -19.71
C GLY A 466 17.55 4.32 -18.64
N CYS A 467 17.02 3.72 -17.56
CA CYS A 467 17.80 3.20 -16.43
C CYS A 467 18.78 4.22 -15.83
N ARG A 468 18.34 5.45 -15.70
CA ARG A 468 19.17 6.54 -15.16
C ARG A 468 18.50 7.16 -13.94
N ASP A 469 19.33 7.70 -13.08
CA ASP A 469 18.86 8.62 -12.06
C ASP A 469 18.24 9.85 -12.71
N VAL A 470 16.96 10.07 -12.43
CA VAL A 470 16.23 11.24 -12.90
C VAL A 470 15.61 11.94 -11.69
N ASP A 471 15.39 13.25 -11.80
CA ASP A 471 14.66 13.97 -10.77
C ASP A 471 13.15 13.75 -10.88
N GLY A 472 12.41 14.16 -9.84
CA GLY A 472 10.98 13.94 -9.79
C GLY A 472 10.18 14.60 -10.92
N ALA A 473 10.63 15.74 -11.45
CA ALA A 473 9.98 16.40 -12.59
C ALA A 473 10.16 15.58 -13.87
N THR A 474 11.37 15.12 -14.12
CA THR A 474 11.69 14.27 -15.28
C THR A 474 10.94 12.93 -15.21
N LEU A 475 10.90 12.29 -14.03
CA LEU A 475 10.12 11.07 -13.82
C LEU A 475 8.65 11.31 -14.09
N GLY A 476 8.07 12.37 -13.51
CA GLY A 476 6.64 12.68 -13.67
C GLY A 476 6.26 12.97 -15.13
N LEU A 477 7.08 13.71 -15.86
CA LEU A 477 6.86 13.96 -17.31
C LEU A 477 7.00 12.67 -18.13
N ALA A 478 7.94 11.79 -17.80
CA ALA A 478 8.10 10.50 -18.47
C ALA A 478 6.88 9.60 -18.24
N LEU A 479 6.41 9.51 -17.00
CA LEU A 479 5.20 8.76 -16.62
C LEU A 479 3.97 9.33 -17.33
N SER A 480 3.69 10.63 -17.20
CA SER A 480 2.52 11.27 -17.81
C SER A 480 2.46 11.02 -19.32
N ARG A 481 3.60 11.16 -20.02
CA ARG A 481 3.69 10.89 -21.46
C ARG A 481 3.46 9.43 -21.81
N GLN A 482 4.06 8.51 -21.06
CA GLN A 482 4.07 7.09 -21.43
C GLN A 482 2.78 6.39 -21.01
N VAL A 483 2.19 6.73 -19.86
CA VAL A 483 0.89 6.22 -19.42
C VAL A 483 -0.20 6.61 -20.44
N GLY A 484 -0.28 7.90 -20.82
CA GLY A 484 -1.22 8.33 -21.85
C GLY A 484 -0.97 7.69 -23.22
N GLY A 485 0.31 7.69 -23.66
CA GLY A 485 0.68 7.17 -24.96
C GLY A 485 0.44 5.67 -25.14
N ILE A 486 0.61 4.86 -24.11
CA ILE A 486 0.33 3.42 -24.21
C ILE A 486 -1.17 3.14 -24.21
N GLY A 487 -1.95 3.90 -23.44
CA GLY A 487 -3.41 3.81 -23.45
C GLY A 487 -3.98 4.08 -24.83
N GLU A 488 -3.55 5.16 -25.48
CA GLU A 488 -3.94 5.48 -26.86
C GLU A 488 -3.50 4.41 -27.86
N LYS A 489 -2.23 3.97 -27.78
CA LYS A 489 -1.67 2.97 -28.70
C LYS A 489 -2.42 1.64 -28.64
N LEU A 490 -2.78 1.19 -27.45
CA LEU A 490 -3.43 -0.11 -27.24
C LEU A 490 -4.95 -0.02 -27.13
N GLY A 491 -5.53 1.19 -27.06
CA GLY A 491 -6.96 1.41 -26.88
C GLY A 491 -7.47 0.85 -25.53
N LEU A 492 -6.68 1.02 -24.48
CA LEU A 492 -6.96 0.55 -23.12
C LEU A 492 -7.44 1.70 -22.22
N PRO A 493 -8.18 1.40 -21.15
CA PRO A 493 -8.54 2.39 -20.14
C PRO A 493 -7.29 2.95 -19.44
N PRO A 494 -7.44 4.04 -18.66
CA PRO A 494 -6.36 4.55 -17.83
C PRO A 494 -5.77 3.45 -16.94
N GLN A 495 -4.46 3.49 -16.78
CA GLN A 495 -3.71 2.50 -15.98
C GLN A 495 -3.76 2.88 -14.50
N GLU A 496 -4.02 1.92 -13.63
CA GLU A 496 -4.04 2.11 -12.18
C GLU A 496 -2.94 1.32 -11.46
N THR A 497 -2.25 0.45 -12.17
CA THR A 497 -1.10 -0.31 -11.65
C THR A 497 0.14 -0.04 -12.47
N HIS A 498 1.32 -0.13 -11.85
CA HIS A 498 2.55 0.24 -12.51
C HIS A 498 3.76 -0.53 -11.97
N ARG A 499 4.75 -0.70 -12.85
CA ARG A 499 6.13 -1.03 -12.50
C ARG A 499 7.06 -0.22 -13.40
N LEU A 500 7.95 0.56 -12.78
CA LEU A 500 8.92 1.38 -13.47
C LEU A 500 10.07 0.52 -14.01
N HIS A 501 10.48 0.73 -15.26
CA HIS A 501 11.63 0.05 -15.85
C HIS A 501 12.89 0.34 -15.04
N CYS A 502 13.71 -0.69 -14.79
CA CYS A 502 14.86 -0.68 -13.89
C CYS A 502 14.52 -0.29 -12.44
N VAL A 503 13.25 -0.19 -12.08
CA VAL A 503 12.73 0.16 -10.74
C VAL A 503 13.43 1.35 -10.10
N THR A 504 13.75 2.38 -10.90
CA THR A 504 14.36 3.63 -10.42
C THR A 504 13.49 4.27 -9.35
N TRP A 505 14.09 4.73 -8.26
CA TRP A 505 13.35 5.26 -7.12
C TRP A 505 13.84 6.64 -6.69
N ASN A 506 12.92 7.58 -6.51
CA ASN A 506 13.20 8.93 -6.02
C ASN A 506 12.76 9.11 -4.57
N GLY A 507 13.59 9.73 -3.77
CA GLY A 507 13.27 10.09 -2.40
C GLY A 507 12.98 8.87 -1.52
N TRP A 508 12.12 9.06 -0.54
CA TRP A 508 11.61 7.98 0.32
C TRP A 508 10.24 7.47 -0.16
N ALA A 509 9.31 8.39 -0.43
CA ALA A 509 7.99 8.11 -0.97
C ALA A 509 7.66 8.97 -2.20
N ASP A 510 8.63 9.70 -2.78
CA ASP A 510 8.36 10.68 -3.83
C ASP A 510 7.97 10.00 -5.14
N THR A 511 8.56 8.84 -5.47
CA THR A 511 8.11 8.05 -6.62
C THR A 511 6.65 7.65 -6.49
N ALA A 512 6.22 7.16 -5.34
CA ALA A 512 4.82 6.79 -5.10
C ALA A 512 3.87 7.99 -5.24
N LYS A 513 4.26 9.17 -4.74
CA LYS A 513 3.48 10.41 -4.94
C LYS A 513 3.37 10.80 -6.41
N ILE A 514 4.45 10.66 -7.17
CA ILE A 514 4.49 10.94 -8.62
C ILE A 514 3.61 9.95 -9.39
N GLU A 515 3.69 8.68 -9.06
CA GLU A 515 2.84 7.64 -9.63
C GLU A 515 1.36 7.93 -9.37
N ARG A 516 1.02 8.29 -8.12
CA ARG A 516 -0.36 8.65 -7.78
C ARG A 516 -0.86 9.85 -8.58
N ALA A 517 -0.02 10.86 -8.80
CA ALA A 517 -0.34 12.02 -9.65
C ALA A 517 -0.45 11.66 -11.15
N ALA A 518 0.02 10.48 -11.56
CA ALA A 518 -0.19 9.90 -12.88
C ALA A 518 -1.37 8.91 -12.93
N GLY A 519 -2.17 8.81 -11.86
CA GLY A 519 -3.35 7.94 -11.79
C GLY A 519 -3.08 6.53 -11.25
N ILE A 520 -1.83 6.20 -10.91
CA ILE A 520 -1.47 4.87 -10.40
C ILE A 520 -1.87 4.75 -8.92
N ARG A 521 -2.42 3.60 -8.55
CA ARG A 521 -2.87 3.27 -7.20
C ARG A 521 -2.23 2.01 -6.61
N LEU A 522 -1.54 1.22 -7.43
CA LEU A 522 -0.79 0.04 -6.99
C LEU A 522 0.58 0.03 -7.67
N ASP A 523 1.64 0.16 -6.87
CA ASP A 523 3.03 0.05 -7.30
C ASP A 523 3.57 -1.36 -7.07
N LEU A 524 4.14 -1.97 -8.14
CA LEU A 524 4.90 -3.21 -8.09
C LEU A 524 6.40 -2.99 -8.35
N GLY A 525 6.86 -1.75 -8.34
CA GLY A 525 8.26 -1.36 -8.51
C GLY A 525 9.12 -1.55 -7.26
N TYR A 526 8.51 -1.87 -6.10
CA TYR A 526 9.24 -1.99 -4.84
C TYR A 526 9.90 -3.37 -4.73
N TYR A 527 10.94 -3.59 -5.55
CA TYR A 527 11.80 -4.76 -5.52
C TYR A 527 13.25 -4.37 -5.88
N TYR A 528 14.02 -5.22 -6.39
CA TYR A 528 15.44 -5.18 -6.67
C TYR A 528 16.29 -5.33 -5.39
N TRP A 529 16.61 -6.58 -5.16
CA TRP A 529 17.43 -6.98 -4.02
C TRP A 529 18.64 -7.73 -4.58
N PRO A 530 19.80 -7.06 -4.76
CA PRO A 530 20.96 -7.66 -5.40
C PRO A 530 21.35 -8.99 -4.75
N GLY A 531 21.50 -10.04 -5.53
CA GLY A 531 21.79 -11.39 -5.04
C GLY A 531 23.09 -11.47 -4.24
N SER A 532 24.06 -10.61 -4.53
CA SER A 532 25.28 -10.45 -3.77
C SER A 532 25.03 -9.96 -2.35
N TRP A 533 24.13 -9.00 -2.17
CA TRP A 533 23.75 -8.46 -0.87
C TRP A 533 22.89 -9.44 -0.08
N ILE A 534 21.76 -9.89 -0.65
CA ILE A 534 20.82 -10.80 0.05
C ILE A 534 21.37 -12.24 0.18
N ARG A 535 22.54 -12.53 -0.40
CA ARG A 535 23.19 -13.85 -0.37
C ARG A 535 22.25 -14.96 -0.85
N ARG A 536 21.46 -14.66 -1.89
CA ARG A 536 20.48 -15.56 -2.52
C ARG A 536 19.43 -16.12 -1.54
N ARG A 537 19.07 -15.37 -0.50
CA ARG A 537 18.05 -15.79 0.48
C ARG A 537 16.67 -15.39 -0.03
N PRO A 538 15.71 -16.33 -0.11
CA PRO A 538 14.30 -15.98 -0.31
C PRO A 538 13.75 -15.36 0.97
N GLY A 539 12.80 -14.41 0.85
CA GLY A 539 12.14 -13.85 2.02
C GLY A 539 11.42 -12.54 1.78
N PHE A 540 10.94 -11.98 2.88
CA PHE A 540 10.16 -10.75 2.95
C PHE A 540 11.11 -9.56 3.16
N MET A 541 11.69 -9.04 2.07
CA MET A 541 12.73 -7.99 2.16
C MET A 541 12.19 -6.65 2.69
N ASN A 542 10.91 -6.37 2.49
CA ASN A 542 10.22 -5.23 3.09
C ASN A 542 9.37 -5.63 4.31
N GLY A 543 9.61 -6.79 4.90
CA GLY A 543 8.92 -7.26 6.11
C GLY A 543 7.46 -7.64 5.95
N SER A 544 6.89 -7.66 4.74
CA SER A 544 5.46 -7.91 4.55
C SER A 544 5.17 -8.74 3.30
N GLY A 545 4.20 -9.62 3.38
CA GLY A 545 3.63 -10.36 2.24
C GLY A 545 2.31 -9.76 1.73
N PHE A 546 1.81 -8.66 2.30
CA PHE A 546 0.52 -8.09 1.94
C PHE A 546 0.64 -6.63 1.47
N PRO A 547 -0.08 -6.20 0.41
CA PRO A 547 -0.07 -4.80 -0.01
C PRO A 547 -0.66 -3.87 1.06
N MET A 548 0.00 -2.74 1.28
CA MET A 548 -0.46 -1.65 2.15
C MET A 548 -0.08 -0.32 1.54
N ARG A 549 -0.78 0.74 1.93
CA ARG A 549 -0.47 2.08 1.47
C ARG A 549 0.87 2.58 1.96
N PHE A 550 1.52 3.41 1.13
CA PHE A 550 2.70 4.16 1.55
C PHE A 550 2.35 5.22 2.60
N ALA A 551 3.34 5.56 3.43
CA ALA A 551 3.32 6.74 4.30
C ALA A 551 4.32 7.78 3.79
N ASP A 552 4.00 9.07 3.94
CA ASP A 552 4.96 10.15 3.75
C ASP A 552 5.70 10.47 5.06
N PHE A 553 6.71 11.33 5.02
CA PHE A 553 7.52 11.75 6.18
C PHE A 553 6.70 12.35 7.33
N ASP A 554 5.61 13.03 7.01
CA ASP A 554 4.69 13.63 7.98
C ASP A 554 3.66 12.64 8.54
N GLY A 555 3.75 11.36 8.14
CA GLY A 555 2.84 10.29 8.55
C GLY A 555 1.54 10.24 7.74
N ARG A 556 1.37 11.08 6.75
CA ARG A 556 0.23 11.02 5.83
C ARG A 556 0.23 9.67 5.10
N VAL A 557 -0.90 8.98 5.15
CA VAL A 557 -1.13 7.78 4.34
C VAL A 557 -1.43 8.22 2.90
N LEU A 558 -0.65 7.71 1.95
CA LEU A 558 -0.80 8.02 0.53
C LEU A 558 -1.81 7.07 -0.11
N ASP A 559 -2.66 7.56 -1.03
CA ASP A 559 -3.65 6.74 -1.73
C ASP A 559 -3.02 5.90 -2.86
N ILE A 560 -1.95 5.21 -2.53
CA ILE A 560 -1.26 4.26 -3.41
C ILE A 560 -0.71 3.10 -2.58
N TYR A 561 -0.96 1.87 -3.02
CA TYR A 561 -0.49 0.66 -2.38
C TYR A 561 0.90 0.26 -2.85
N GLN A 562 1.74 -0.17 -1.92
CA GLN A 562 2.99 -0.88 -2.15
C GLN A 562 2.69 -2.39 -2.20
N ALA A 563 2.83 -3.02 -3.37
CA ALA A 563 2.81 -4.46 -3.53
C ALA A 563 4.23 -4.94 -3.85
N ALA A 564 4.98 -5.35 -2.84
CA ALA A 564 6.37 -5.76 -3.05
C ALA A 564 6.48 -6.99 -3.94
N SER A 565 7.41 -6.96 -4.90
CA SER A 565 7.76 -8.11 -5.73
C SER A 565 8.77 -8.99 -4.99
N HIS A 566 8.29 -10.07 -4.38
CA HIS A 566 9.10 -11.00 -3.60
C HIS A 566 9.74 -12.09 -4.45
N LEU A 567 9.08 -12.47 -5.54
CA LEU A 567 9.43 -13.59 -6.40
C LEU A 567 10.00 -13.04 -7.71
N VAL A 568 11.32 -12.98 -7.77
CA VAL A 568 12.08 -12.28 -8.82
C VAL A 568 13.10 -13.22 -9.44
N ASN A 569 13.16 -13.26 -10.76
CA ASN A 569 14.14 -14.08 -11.52
C ASN A 569 15.58 -13.55 -11.45
N GLU A 570 15.78 -12.26 -11.17
CA GLU A 570 17.07 -11.56 -11.30
C GLU A 570 17.94 -11.53 -10.03
N ASN A 571 17.40 -11.92 -8.87
CA ASN A 571 18.10 -11.79 -7.58
C ASN A 571 19.02 -12.98 -7.23
N GLY A 572 19.17 -13.95 -8.14
CA GLY A 572 20.03 -15.13 -7.97
C GLY A 572 19.55 -16.13 -6.91
N VAL A 573 18.36 -15.99 -6.37
CA VAL A 573 17.70 -17.02 -5.55
C VAL A 573 17.36 -18.20 -6.45
N ASP A 574 17.56 -19.44 -5.98
CA ASP A 574 17.08 -20.61 -6.70
C ASP A 574 15.56 -20.50 -6.91
N GLN A 575 15.15 -20.45 -8.17
CA GLN A 575 13.80 -20.08 -8.56
C GLN A 575 12.74 -21.00 -7.94
N ARG A 576 12.93 -22.33 -8.00
CA ARG A 576 11.96 -23.30 -7.48
C ARG A 576 11.90 -23.28 -5.96
N THR A 577 13.06 -23.25 -5.32
CA THR A 577 13.17 -23.17 -3.86
C THR A 577 12.62 -21.87 -3.33
N GLY A 578 12.88 -20.75 -4.01
CA GLY A 578 12.36 -19.43 -3.62
C GLY A 578 10.85 -19.38 -3.63
N ILE A 579 10.22 -19.80 -4.73
CA ILE A 579 8.76 -19.85 -4.88
C ILE A 579 8.15 -20.81 -3.83
N ALA A 580 8.65 -22.03 -3.74
CA ALA A 580 8.17 -23.02 -2.80
C ALA A 580 8.25 -22.51 -1.35
N THR A 581 9.39 -21.92 -0.95
CA THR A 581 9.58 -21.40 0.40
C THR A 581 8.52 -20.35 0.78
N MET A 582 8.20 -19.43 -0.11
CA MET A 582 7.23 -18.37 0.18
C MET A 582 5.80 -18.95 0.27
N LEU A 583 5.41 -19.79 -0.68
CA LEU A 583 4.07 -20.38 -0.72
C LEU A 583 3.83 -21.38 0.42
N ASP A 584 4.81 -22.25 0.71
CA ASP A 584 4.66 -23.26 1.77
C ASP A 584 4.54 -22.62 3.16
N ARG A 585 5.19 -21.48 3.40
CA ARG A 585 5.05 -20.71 4.64
C ARG A 585 3.70 -19.99 4.76
N ALA A 586 3.15 -19.54 3.63
CA ALA A 586 1.82 -18.93 3.62
C ALA A 586 0.72 -19.96 3.89
N LEU A 587 0.81 -21.14 3.28
CA LEU A 587 -0.19 -22.21 3.37
C LEU A 587 -0.03 -23.08 4.62
N GLY A 588 1.20 -23.16 5.13
CA GLY A 588 1.59 -24.03 6.24
C GLY A 588 1.28 -23.45 7.63
N PRO A 589 1.82 -24.09 8.68
CA PRO A 589 1.54 -23.74 10.08
C PRO A 589 2.07 -22.36 10.50
N GLU A 590 3.03 -21.80 9.79
CA GLU A 590 3.53 -20.45 10.06
C GLU A 590 2.49 -19.37 9.73
N GLN A 591 1.55 -19.67 8.81
CA GLN A 591 0.45 -18.78 8.43
C GLN A 591 0.95 -17.38 8.00
N PHE A 592 1.99 -17.34 7.16
CA PHE A 592 2.51 -16.09 6.60
C PHE A 592 1.72 -15.71 5.34
N PHE A 593 0.41 -15.51 5.54
CA PHE A 593 -0.51 -15.15 4.47
C PHE A 593 -0.02 -13.97 3.64
N GLY A 594 -0.25 -14.03 2.32
CA GLY A 594 0.18 -12.93 1.46
C GLY A 594 -0.30 -13.02 0.02
N ALA A 595 -0.21 -11.87 -0.65
CA ALA A 595 -0.32 -11.74 -2.10
C ALA A 595 1.06 -11.33 -2.61
N PHE A 596 1.78 -12.28 -3.19
CA PHE A 596 3.18 -12.12 -3.54
C PHE A 596 3.33 -11.57 -4.95
N GLY A 597 3.87 -10.36 -5.08
CA GLY A 597 4.28 -9.81 -6.35
C GLY A 597 5.38 -10.64 -7.00
N THR A 598 5.27 -10.84 -8.31
CA THR A 598 6.26 -11.56 -9.11
C THR A 598 6.93 -10.62 -10.10
N HIS A 599 8.16 -10.93 -10.47
CA HIS A 599 8.83 -10.35 -11.63
C HIS A 599 9.39 -11.47 -12.48
N TYR A 600 9.07 -11.47 -13.75
CA TYR A 600 9.65 -12.37 -14.74
C TYR A 600 9.77 -11.67 -16.08
N ASP A 601 10.87 -11.99 -16.78
CA ASP A 601 11.00 -11.75 -18.21
C ASP A 601 10.42 -12.93 -18.98
N TYR A 602 10.09 -12.70 -20.25
CA TYR A 602 9.51 -13.75 -21.09
C TYR A 602 10.58 -14.65 -21.76
N THR A 603 11.81 -14.62 -21.27
CA THR A 603 12.97 -15.25 -21.92
C THR A 603 13.67 -16.31 -21.09
N ASP A 604 13.39 -16.44 -19.79
CA ASP A 604 14.17 -17.23 -18.83
C ASP A 604 13.45 -18.46 -18.22
N GLY A 605 12.19 -18.71 -18.56
CA GLY A 605 11.41 -19.84 -18.05
C GLY A 605 10.93 -19.70 -16.60
N TYR A 606 11.19 -18.59 -15.90
CA TYR A 606 10.71 -18.36 -14.53
C TYR A 606 9.20 -18.36 -14.42
N PHE A 607 8.53 -17.81 -15.42
CA PHE A 607 7.06 -17.87 -15.57
C PHE A 607 6.54 -19.30 -15.43
N ASP A 608 7.19 -20.28 -16.06
CA ASP A 608 6.79 -21.68 -16.00
C ASP A 608 6.90 -22.26 -14.58
N HIS A 609 7.93 -21.86 -13.85
CA HIS A 609 8.11 -22.29 -12.46
C HIS A 609 7.02 -21.69 -11.54
N LEU A 610 6.63 -20.41 -11.75
CA LEU A 610 5.54 -19.77 -11.01
C LEU A 610 4.21 -20.49 -11.26
N VAL A 611 3.86 -20.73 -12.53
CA VAL A 611 2.63 -21.44 -12.92
C VAL A 611 2.60 -22.86 -12.33
N ALA A 612 3.68 -23.61 -12.44
CA ALA A 612 3.76 -24.97 -11.91
C ALA A 612 3.58 -25.00 -10.38
N ALA A 613 4.28 -24.11 -9.65
CA ALA A 613 4.20 -24.05 -8.20
C ALA A 613 2.84 -23.60 -7.69
N ALA A 614 2.18 -22.66 -8.38
CA ALA A 614 0.84 -22.20 -8.06
C ALA A 614 -0.19 -23.33 -8.23
N ARG A 615 -0.12 -24.05 -9.35
CA ARG A 615 -1.02 -25.20 -9.62
C ARG A 615 -0.86 -26.30 -8.60
N GLU A 616 0.38 -26.70 -8.32
CA GLU A 616 0.69 -27.75 -7.35
C GLU A 616 0.07 -27.48 -5.98
N ARG A 617 -0.04 -26.21 -5.61
CA ARG A 617 -0.48 -25.76 -4.28
C ARG A 617 -1.90 -25.18 -4.26
N GLY A 618 -2.58 -25.11 -5.39
CA GLY A 618 -3.91 -24.48 -5.49
C GLY A 618 -3.90 -22.97 -5.21
N VAL A 619 -2.79 -22.28 -5.50
CA VAL A 619 -2.63 -20.83 -5.28
C VAL A 619 -3.19 -20.07 -6.48
N ALA A 620 -4.00 -19.05 -6.22
CA ALA A 620 -4.54 -18.20 -7.27
C ALA A 620 -3.44 -17.39 -7.97
N MET A 621 -3.53 -17.31 -9.29
CA MET A 621 -2.72 -16.46 -10.16
C MET A 621 -3.59 -15.31 -10.64
N ILE A 622 -3.26 -14.09 -10.26
CA ILE A 622 -4.08 -12.90 -10.50
C ILE A 622 -3.28 -11.77 -11.17
N SER A 623 -3.98 -10.86 -11.85
CA SER A 623 -3.39 -9.60 -12.30
C SER A 623 -3.27 -8.59 -11.14
N ALA A 624 -2.44 -7.57 -11.31
CA ALA A 624 -2.31 -6.47 -10.36
C ALA A 624 -3.63 -5.69 -10.21
N ALA A 625 -4.35 -5.49 -11.32
CA ALA A 625 -5.67 -4.86 -11.29
C ALA A 625 -6.71 -5.66 -10.48
N GLN A 626 -6.66 -7.00 -10.51
CA GLN A 626 -7.53 -7.82 -9.65
C GLN A 626 -7.18 -7.62 -8.18
N MET A 627 -5.88 -7.54 -7.84
CA MET A 627 -5.45 -7.25 -6.47
C MET A 627 -5.93 -5.89 -6.00
N LEU A 628 -5.79 -4.84 -6.83
CA LEU A 628 -6.23 -3.50 -6.48
C LEU A 628 -7.76 -3.44 -6.23
N ARG A 629 -8.57 -4.04 -7.11
CA ARG A 629 -10.03 -4.12 -6.91
C ARG A 629 -10.40 -4.84 -5.60
N TRP A 630 -9.69 -5.91 -5.28
CA TRP A 630 -9.90 -6.60 -4.01
C TRP A 630 -9.58 -5.76 -2.80
N LEU A 631 -8.46 -5.01 -2.82
CA LEU A 631 -8.09 -4.11 -1.73
C LEU A 631 -9.17 -3.05 -1.51
N ASP A 632 -9.67 -2.44 -2.59
CA ASP A 632 -10.75 -1.44 -2.53
C ASP A 632 -12.04 -2.04 -1.95
N ARG A 633 -12.47 -3.21 -2.45
CA ARG A 633 -13.67 -3.90 -1.97
C ARG A 633 -13.56 -4.31 -0.50
N ARG A 634 -12.40 -4.86 -0.12
CA ARG A 634 -12.15 -5.28 1.26
C ARG A 634 -12.16 -4.07 2.20
N GLU A 635 -11.58 -2.97 1.79
CA GLU A 635 -11.57 -1.74 2.57
C GLU A 635 -12.96 -1.07 2.65
N ALA A 636 -13.74 -1.14 1.58
CA ALA A 636 -15.12 -0.63 1.55
C ALA A 636 -16.07 -1.45 2.43
N THR A 637 -15.72 -2.69 2.79
CA THR A 637 -16.52 -3.52 3.69
C THR A 637 -16.58 -2.91 5.08
N ARG A 638 -17.79 -2.61 5.57
CA ARG A 638 -18.04 -1.94 6.85
C ARG A 638 -18.90 -2.80 7.77
N PHE A 639 -18.52 -2.79 9.05
CA PHE A 639 -19.40 -3.26 10.13
C PHE A 639 -20.00 -2.05 10.82
N GLU A 640 -21.28 -2.08 11.11
CA GLU A 640 -22.00 -0.96 11.71
C GLU A 640 -22.98 -1.43 12.79
N ALA A 641 -23.44 -0.51 13.63
CA ALA A 641 -24.44 -0.75 14.65
C ALA A 641 -24.17 -1.99 15.51
N LEU A 642 -22.88 -2.13 15.91
CA LEU A 642 -22.46 -3.25 16.76
C LEU A 642 -23.07 -3.09 18.16
N ALA A 643 -23.74 -4.13 18.64
CA ALA A 643 -24.30 -4.19 19.98
C ALA A 643 -24.07 -5.58 20.62
N TRP A 644 -23.76 -5.59 21.90
CA TRP A 644 -23.47 -6.77 22.69
C TRP A 644 -24.17 -6.70 24.04
N ASN A 645 -24.87 -7.75 24.44
CA ASN A 645 -25.59 -7.82 25.73
C ASN A 645 -25.01 -8.82 26.74
N GLY A 646 -23.85 -9.40 26.43
CA GLY A 646 -23.19 -10.43 27.24
C GLY A 646 -23.22 -11.81 26.58
N HIS A 647 -24.20 -12.11 25.71
CA HIS A 647 -24.28 -13.34 24.97
C HIS A 647 -24.77 -13.18 23.52
N ASP A 648 -25.52 -12.14 23.18
CA ASP A 648 -25.95 -11.85 21.81
C ASP A 648 -25.15 -10.68 21.23
N LEU A 649 -24.49 -10.95 20.09
CA LEU A 649 -23.84 -9.93 19.29
C LEU A 649 -24.71 -9.63 18.06
N THR A 650 -25.05 -8.36 17.86
CA THR A 650 -25.70 -7.94 16.63
C THR A 650 -24.88 -6.89 15.91
N PHE A 651 -24.89 -6.92 14.58
CA PHE A 651 -24.26 -5.92 13.75
C PHE A 651 -24.89 -5.88 12.35
N ARG A 652 -24.57 -4.84 11.61
CA ARG A 652 -24.92 -4.70 10.20
C ARG A 652 -23.64 -4.72 9.36
N VAL A 653 -23.69 -5.41 8.23
CA VAL A 653 -22.64 -5.39 7.23
C VAL A 653 -23.08 -4.53 6.05
N GLN A 654 -22.23 -3.56 5.69
CA GLN A 654 -22.27 -2.90 4.40
C GLN A 654 -21.17 -3.52 3.53
N LEU A 655 -21.57 -4.05 2.41
CA LEU A 655 -20.71 -4.70 1.42
C LEU A 655 -21.27 -4.38 0.04
N GLU A 656 -20.43 -3.85 -0.83
CA GLU A 656 -20.80 -3.62 -2.22
C GLU A 656 -20.97 -4.96 -2.96
N ASP A 657 -21.90 -4.99 -3.91
CA ASP A 657 -22.07 -6.14 -4.78
C ASP A 657 -20.78 -6.38 -5.58
N GLY A 658 -20.40 -7.65 -5.70
CA GLY A 658 -19.21 -8.02 -6.44
C GLY A 658 -19.00 -9.53 -6.42
N PRO A 659 -18.21 -10.03 -7.36
CA PRO A 659 -18.08 -11.46 -7.59
C PRO A 659 -17.15 -12.17 -6.61
N GLU A 660 -16.22 -11.45 -5.97
CA GLU A 660 -15.33 -12.05 -4.98
C GLU A 660 -16.10 -12.32 -3.68
N ARG A 661 -15.99 -13.51 -3.15
CA ARG A 661 -16.55 -13.82 -1.83
C ARG A 661 -15.69 -13.21 -0.73
N VAL A 662 -16.34 -12.42 0.10
CA VAL A 662 -15.72 -11.84 1.30
C VAL A 662 -15.99 -12.78 2.47
N THR A 663 -14.96 -13.07 3.25
CA THR A 663 -15.07 -13.92 4.42
C THR A 663 -15.05 -13.09 5.69
N GLY A 664 -16.06 -13.26 6.52
CA GLY A 664 -16.13 -12.72 7.87
C GLY A 664 -15.48 -13.66 8.89
N MET A 665 -14.90 -13.08 9.92
CA MET A 665 -14.28 -13.80 11.04
C MET A 665 -14.85 -13.27 12.36
N LEU A 666 -15.27 -14.18 13.24
CA LEU A 666 -15.67 -13.85 14.60
C LEU A 666 -14.92 -14.74 15.60
N PRO A 667 -14.38 -14.20 16.70
CA PRO A 667 -13.79 -15.02 17.75
C PRO A 667 -14.80 -16.07 18.24
N VAL A 668 -14.39 -17.33 18.29
CA VAL A 668 -15.27 -18.42 18.78
C VAL A 668 -15.54 -18.31 20.28
N SER A 669 -14.65 -17.67 21.03
CA SER A 669 -14.78 -17.49 22.47
C SER A 669 -14.94 -16.03 22.82
N ALA A 670 -15.93 -15.73 23.67
CA ALA A 670 -16.17 -14.44 24.29
C ALA A 670 -16.51 -14.64 25.75
N LEU A 671 -15.66 -14.16 26.68
CA LEU A 671 -15.79 -14.46 28.12
C LEU A 671 -15.86 -15.97 28.40
N SER A 672 -16.88 -16.37 29.17
CA SER A 672 -17.22 -17.75 29.48
C SER A 672 -18.05 -18.44 28.39
N HIS A 673 -18.42 -17.69 27.33
CA HIS A 673 -19.32 -18.16 26.28
C HIS A 673 -18.56 -18.62 25.04
N ARG A 674 -19.25 -19.44 24.23
CA ARG A 674 -18.75 -19.92 22.95
C ARG A 674 -19.78 -19.64 21.86
N LEU A 675 -19.33 -19.24 20.68
CA LEU A 675 -20.18 -18.98 19.53
C LEU A 675 -20.95 -20.26 19.16
N ALA A 676 -22.27 -20.17 19.20
CA ALA A 676 -23.19 -21.29 18.95
C ALA A 676 -23.88 -21.14 17.59
N ALA A 677 -24.27 -19.94 17.18
CA ALA A 677 -24.99 -19.72 15.94
C ALA A 677 -24.73 -18.34 15.37
N ILE A 678 -24.74 -18.25 14.04
CA ILE A 678 -24.77 -16.99 13.27
C ILE A 678 -26.04 -17.00 12.43
N THR A 679 -26.78 -15.90 12.42
CA THR A 679 -27.92 -15.70 11.53
C THR A 679 -27.82 -14.35 10.81
N ARG A 680 -28.34 -14.28 9.57
CA ARG A 680 -28.49 -13.05 8.79
C ARG A 680 -29.94 -12.92 8.36
N GLY A 681 -30.58 -11.82 8.76
CA GLY A 681 -32.02 -11.63 8.49
C GLY A 681 -32.91 -12.78 8.99
N GLY A 682 -32.50 -13.46 10.07
CA GLY A 682 -33.20 -14.64 10.63
C GLY A 682 -32.84 -15.99 9.97
N GLN A 683 -32.07 -15.98 8.87
CA GLN A 683 -31.60 -17.21 8.22
C GLN A 683 -30.26 -17.65 8.80
N ARG A 684 -30.07 -18.93 9.00
CA ARG A 684 -28.83 -19.49 9.54
C ARG A 684 -27.68 -19.31 8.54
N VAL A 685 -26.56 -18.81 9.03
CA VAL A 685 -25.30 -18.73 8.30
C VAL A 685 -24.40 -19.87 8.75
N HIS A 686 -23.90 -20.64 7.81
CA HIS A 686 -22.94 -21.70 8.09
C HIS A 686 -21.56 -21.12 8.35
N PHE A 687 -20.85 -21.65 9.32
CA PHE A 687 -19.46 -21.28 9.59
C PHE A 687 -18.64 -22.54 9.89
N ARG A 688 -17.35 -22.44 9.68
CA ARG A 688 -16.35 -23.40 10.16
C ARG A 688 -15.43 -22.74 11.18
N THR A 689 -14.86 -23.53 12.07
CA THR A 689 -13.88 -23.02 13.02
C THR A 689 -12.47 -23.24 12.49
N GLU A 690 -11.64 -22.21 12.57
CA GLU A 690 -10.24 -22.27 12.20
C GLU A 690 -9.39 -21.46 13.18
N THR A 691 -8.22 -21.99 13.55
CA THR A 691 -7.26 -21.30 14.39
C THR A 691 -6.33 -20.44 13.52
N ILE A 692 -6.43 -19.11 13.65
CA ILE A 692 -5.61 -18.14 12.93
C ILE A 692 -4.75 -17.42 13.94
N LYS A 693 -3.43 -17.56 13.79
CA LYS A 693 -2.46 -16.91 14.68
C LYS A 693 -2.80 -17.10 16.18
N GLY A 694 -3.25 -18.32 16.52
CA GLY A 694 -3.53 -18.73 17.90
C GLY A 694 -4.90 -18.36 18.44
N ILE A 695 -5.74 -17.69 17.67
CA ILE A 695 -7.15 -17.38 18.01
C ILE A 695 -8.07 -18.24 17.16
N ASP A 696 -9.05 -18.89 17.80
CA ASP A 696 -10.09 -19.65 17.10
C ASP A 696 -11.15 -18.70 16.57
N TYR A 697 -11.38 -18.73 15.25
CA TYR A 697 -12.39 -17.94 14.57
C TYR A 697 -13.47 -18.82 13.92
N ALA A 698 -14.71 -18.37 13.99
CA ALA A 698 -15.75 -18.78 13.08
C ALA A 698 -15.58 -18.04 11.76
N MET A 699 -15.28 -18.78 10.70
CA MET A 699 -15.13 -18.28 9.33
C MET A 699 -16.44 -18.51 8.59
N PHE A 700 -16.98 -17.46 7.95
CA PHE A 700 -18.27 -17.53 7.25
C PHE A 700 -18.33 -16.57 6.06
N ASP A 701 -19.16 -16.91 5.06
CA ASP A 701 -19.40 -16.00 3.94
C ASP A 701 -20.10 -14.73 4.44
N LEU A 702 -19.47 -13.58 4.14
CA LEU A 702 -19.95 -12.28 4.56
C LEU A 702 -20.75 -11.64 3.42
N GLU A 703 -22.00 -11.31 3.69
CA GLU A 703 -22.90 -10.66 2.77
C GLU A 703 -23.54 -9.42 3.44
N ALA A 704 -24.01 -8.46 2.64
CA ALA A 704 -24.70 -7.30 3.18
C ALA A 704 -25.96 -7.70 3.97
N GLY A 705 -26.22 -7.02 5.11
CA GLY A 705 -27.40 -7.30 5.91
C GLY A 705 -27.20 -7.20 7.41
N ARG A 706 -28.23 -7.55 8.17
CA ARG A 706 -28.20 -7.58 9.64
C ARG A 706 -27.86 -8.99 10.11
N TYR A 707 -26.88 -9.07 10.99
CA TYR A 707 -26.44 -10.30 11.65
C TYR A 707 -26.85 -10.32 13.11
N ALA A 708 -27.20 -11.52 13.58
CA ALA A 708 -27.31 -11.83 15.00
C ALA A 708 -26.49 -13.11 15.28
N VAL A 709 -25.66 -13.05 16.30
CA VAL A 709 -24.72 -14.10 16.68
C VAL A 709 -24.98 -14.44 18.14
N LEU A 710 -25.23 -15.73 18.39
CA LEU A 710 -25.46 -16.25 19.73
C LEU A 710 -24.18 -16.86 20.27
N TYR A 711 -23.81 -16.48 21.48
CA TYR A 711 -22.76 -17.10 22.27
C TYR A 711 -23.40 -17.77 23.51
N ASP A 712 -23.32 -19.09 23.59
CA ASP A 712 -23.84 -19.87 24.70
C ASP A 712 -22.77 -20.07 25.76
N GLU A 713 -23.21 -20.27 27.02
CA GLU A 713 -22.31 -20.71 28.09
C GLU A 713 -21.50 -21.95 27.67
N LYS A 714 -20.21 -21.94 27.99
CA LYS A 714 -19.37 -23.12 27.80
C LYS A 714 -19.96 -24.24 28.68
N THR A 715 -20.69 -25.15 28.09
CA THR A 715 -21.03 -26.41 28.76
C THR A 715 -19.72 -27.08 29.17
N SER A 716 -19.43 -27.14 30.46
CA SER A 716 -18.34 -27.99 30.97
C SER A 716 -18.52 -29.36 30.35
N ALA A 717 -17.59 -29.80 29.50
CA ALA A 717 -17.58 -31.16 29.02
C ALA A 717 -17.55 -32.02 30.28
N MET A 718 -18.65 -32.66 30.63
CA MET A 718 -18.68 -33.71 31.63
C MET A 718 -17.61 -34.73 31.20
N PRO A 719 -16.64 -35.08 32.06
CA PRO A 719 -15.75 -36.17 31.73
C PRO A 719 -16.64 -37.40 31.42
N LEU A 720 -16.46 -37.96 30.24
CA LEU A 720 -17.07 -39.25 29.90
C LEU A 720 -16.84 -40.23 31.05
N PRO A 721 -17.87 -40.83 31.63
CA PRO A 721 -17.66 -41.80 32.68
C PRO A 721 -16.74 -42.90 32.14
N ALA A 722 -15.65 -43.13 32.84
CA ALA A 722 -14.72 -44.19 32.57
C ALA A 722 -15.54 -45.50 32.52
N ARG A 723 -15.78 -46.02 31.32
CA ARG A 723 -16.29 -47.39 31.18
C ARG A 723 -15.22 -48.33 31.75
N LEU A 724 -15.56 -48.86 32.92
CA LEU A 724 -14.94 -50.03 33.48
C LEU A 724 -14.96 -51.16 32.43
N ARG A 725 -13.81 -51.69 32.15
CA ARG A 725 -13.34 -53.01 31.74
C ARG A 725 -12.50 -53.02 30.48
#